data_191c26b933ad79cd8df5e01ed51eefb8
#
_entry.id   191c26b933ad79cd8df5e01ed51eefb8
#
_cell.length_a   1.000
_cell.length_b   1.000
_cell.length_c   1.000
_cell.angle_alpha   90.00
_cell.angle_beta   90.00
_cell.angle_gamma   90.00
#
_symmetry.space_group_name_H-M   'P 1'
#
loop_
_entity.id
_entity.type
_entity.pdbx_description
1 polymer ?
#
loop_
_entity_poly.entity_id
_entity_poly.type
_entity_poly.pdbx_seq_one_letter_code
_entity_poly.pdbx_strand_id
1 'polypeptide(L)'
;MEFMRAISIVFIVIHVYWFCYSAFVGMGINIGVVDRILLNFQRTAGLFSNLLVTKVFAFIFLGLSCLGTKGVKNQKMTWRKIYAAFLGGIVLFFMNWWMLDLPFNTTVNATVYTLTLTIGYILLLMSGIWISRMLKHNLMEDVFNTANESFMQETRLMENEYSVNLPTKFVYQGKEWDGWINIVNPFRASIVLGTPGSGKSYAVVNNYIKQQIEKSFAMYIYDYKFPDLSEIAYNHLLKHRQHYKVKPEFYVINFDDPRRSHRCNPINPRFMADISDAYESAYTIMLNLNKTWIQKQGDFFVESPIILLAAIIWYLRIYKDGKYCTFPHAIEFLNKPYADIFTILTSYPSLENYLSPFMDAWQGGAQDQLQGQIASAKIPLSRMISPQLYWVMTGDDFTLDLNNPEHPKILCVGNNPDRQNIYSAALGLYNSRIVKLVNKKGQLKSSIIIDELPTIYFRGIDNLIATARSNKVAVCLGFQDFSQLARDYGDKEAKVIQNTVGNIFSGQVVGETAKSLSERFGKILQQRQSISINRQDTSTSINTQLDSLIPASKIANLSQGTFVGSVADNFGEEIEQKIFHARIIVDSAKVSEEMKAYKKIPVINEFRDADGNDIMQQQIDRNYSQIKANVLQIIEDEITRIKNDPELRHLIPQQEEEENNDGE
;
A
#
# COMPACT_ATOMS: atom_id res chain seq x y z
N MET A 1 13.20 39.85 34.72
CA MET A 1 11.77 39.69 35.05
C MET A 1 11.47 39.97 36.53
N GLU A 2 12.26 39.46 37.46
CA GLU A 2 12.14 39.81 38.88
C GLU A 2 12.34 41.31 39.15
N PHE A 3 13.29 41.92 38.44
CA PHE A 3 13.52 43.36 38.51
C PHE A 3 12.29 44.21 38.10
N MET A 4 11.58 43.82 37.01
CA MET A 4 10.34 44.48 36.60
C MET A 4 9.22 44.34 37.63
N ARG A 5 9.13 43.17 38.29
CA ARG A 5 8.18 42.94 39.37
C ARG A 5 8.52 43.77 40.58
N ALA A 6 9.79 43.88 40.93
CA ALA A 6 10.26 44.73 42.03
C ALA A 6 9.89 46.20 41.78
N ILE A 7 10.12 46.73 40.57
CA ILE A 7 9.73 48.07 40.16
C ILE A 7 8.21 48.23 40.32
N SER A 8 7.39 47.29 39.85
CA SER A 8 5.93 47.36 39.98
C SER A 8 5.49 47.44 41.43
N ILE A 9 6.10 46.63 42.33
CA ILE A 9 5.83 46.67 43.76
C ILE A 9 6.24 48.00 44.38
N VAL A 10 7.41 48.52 44.03
CA VAL A 10 7.88 49.83 44.51
C VAL A 10 6.89 50.92 44.14
N PHE A 11 6.38 50.93 42.88
CA PHE A 11 5.34 51.87 42.47
C PHE A 11 4.07 51.79 43.33
N ILE A 12 3.65 50.58 43.71
CA ILE A 12 2.47 50.37 44.54
C ILE A 12 2.73 50.85 45.97
N VAL A 13 3.90 50.55 46.56
CA VAL A 13 4.26 51.01 47.90
C VAL A 13 4.26 52.53 47.96
N ILE A 14 4.89 53.17 46.99
CA ILE A 14 4.91 54.61 46.90
C ILE A 14 3.50 55.19 46.69
N HIS A 15 2.70 54.55 45.83
CA HIS A 15 1.32 54.94 45.58
C HIS A 15 0.48 54.91 46.84
N VAL A 16 0.56 53.84 47.65
CA VAL A 16 -0.16 53.71 48.93
C VAL A 16 0.33 54.80 49.89
N TYR A 17 1.64 54.98 50.05
CA TYR A 17 2.21 55.99 50.91
C TYR A 17 1.70 57.40 50.56
N TRP A 18 1.70 57.77 49.25
CA TRP A 18 1.32 59.09 48.74
C TRP A 18 -0.19 59.36 48.87
N PHE A 19 -1.05 58.47 48.44
CA PHE A 19 -2.50 58.70 48.45
C PHE A 19 -3.17 58.36 49.79
N CYS A 20 -2.53 57.65 50.67
CA CYS A 20 -2.96 57.42 52.06
C CYS A 20 -2.15 58.26 53.05
N TYR A 21 -1.49 59.32 52.63
CA TYR A 21 -0.55 60.13 53.41
C TYR A 21 -1.14 60.62 54.77
N SER A 22 -2.39 61.01 54.81
CA SER A 22 -3.08 61.47 56.04
C SER A 22 -3.14 60.37 57.13
N ALA A 23 -3.28 59.12 56.73
CA ALA A 23 -3.28 57.94 57.63
C ALA A 23 -1.86 57.68 58.17
N PHE A 24 -0.83 57.78 57.31
CA PHE A 24 0.57 57.60 57.75
C PHE A 24 1.04 58.73 58.72
N VAL A 25 0.62 60.01 58.50
CA VAL A 25 0.89 61.10 59.41
C VAL A 25 0.17 60.83 60.75
N GLY A 26 -1.09 60.34 60.74
CA GLY A 26 -1.83 60.04 61.95
C GLY A 26 -1.22 58.89 62.78
N MET A 27 -0.45 58.00 62.14
CA MET A 27 0.35 56.94 62.80
C MET A 27 1.76 57.34 63.20
N GLY A 28 2.17 58.58 62.92
CA GLY A 28 3.54 59.01 63.20
C GLY A 28 4.61 58.48 62.26
N ILE A 29 4.22 57.96 61.11
CA ILE A 29 5.12 57.31 60.10
C ILE A 29 5.24 58.36 58.92
N ASN A 30 5.93 59.43 59.07
CA ASN A 30 6.25 60.37 58.02
C ASN A 30 7.78 60.50 57.82
N ILE A 31 8.25 60.38 56.59
CA ILE A 31 9.69 60.48 56.24
C ILE A 31 9.92 61.71 55.40
N GLY A 32 10.31 62.78 55.99
CA GLY A 32 10.46 64.10 55.34
C GLY A 32 11.41 64.13 54.13
N VAL A 33 12.35 63.21 54.00
CA VAL A 33 13.21 63.11 52.84
C VAL A 33 12.45 62.48 51.67
N VAL A 34 11.62 61.41 51.91
CA VAL A 34 10.80 60.82 50.94
C VAL A 34 9.73 61.74 50.43
N ASP A 35 9.12 62.52 51.29
CA ASP A 35 8.11 63.54 50.93
C ASP A 35 8.67 64.57 49.93
N ARG A 36 9.86 65.10 50.16
CA ARG A 36 10.52 66.05 49.23
C ARG A 36 10.84 65.40 47.87
N ILE A 37 11.29 64.16 47.85
CA ILE A 37 11.61 63.47 46.63
C ILE A 37 10.31 63.26 45.83
N LEU A 38 9.25 62.76 46.47
CA LEU A 38 7.97 62.52 45.81
C LEU A 38 7.30 63.81 45.31
N LEU A 39 7.37 64.87 46.00
CA LEU A 39 6.93 66.20 45.53
C LEU A 39 7.69 66.70 44.30
N ASN A 40 8.98 66.44 44.23
CA ASN A 40 9.76 66.74 43.02
C ASN A 40 9.36 65.84 41.83
N PHE A 41 9.15 64.55 42.04
CA PHE A 41 8.66 63.61 41.02
C PHE A 41 7.25 63.99 40.50
N GLN A 42 6.38 64.45 41.41
CA GLN A 42 5.06 64.93 41.02
C GLN A 42 5.15 66.24 40.12
N ARG A 43 6.04 67.14 40.45
CA ARG A 43 6.21 68.42 39.71
C ARG A 43 6.93 68.23 38.37
N THR A 44 7.89 67.36 38.27
CA THR A 44 8.71 67.15 37.06
C THR A 44 8.18 66.14 36.10
N ALA A 45 7.64 65.01 36.58
CA ALA A 45 7.22 63.86 35.73
C ALA A 45 5.71 63.70 35.72
N GLY A 46 4.91 64.45 36.45
CA GLY A 46 3.46 64.26 36.58
C GLY A 46 3.06 62.90 37.21
N LEU A 47 4.04 62.12 37.66
CA LEU A 47 3.84 60.90 38.42
C LEU A 47 3.25 61.19 39.78
N PHE A 48 2.28 60.48 40.26
CA PHE A 48 1.54 60.67 41.51
C PHE A 48 0.59 61.94 41.50
N SER A 49 0.36 62.56 40.35
CA SER A 49 -0.66 63.60 40.22
C SER A 49 -2.08 63.06 40.19
N ASN A 50 -2.25 61.82 39.72
CA ASN A 50 -3.53 61.15 39.64
C ASN A 50 -3.39 59.66 40.07
N LEU A 51 -4.37 59.14 40.82
CA LEU A 51 -4.46 57.79 41.28
C LEU A 51 -4.34 56.75 40.12
N LEU A 52 -4.93 57.04 38.96
CA LEU A 52 -4.92 56.16 37.81
C LEU A 52 -3.52 56.07 37.16
N VAL A 53 -2.79 57.16 37.02
CA VAL A 53 -1.48 57.18 36.33
C VAL A 53 -0.51 56.22 37.00
N THR A 54 -0.39 56.29 38.31
CA THR A 54 0.53 55.43 39.08
C THR A 54 0.16 53.94 38.98
N LYS A 55 -1.15 53.63 39.03
CA LYS A 55 -1.65 52.26 38.87
C LYS A 55 -1.37 51.73 37.48
N VAL A 56 -1.51 52.54 36.43
CA VAL A 56 -1.20 52.14 35.05
C VAL A 56 0.28 51.78 34.90
N PHE A 57 1.19 52.64 35.45
CA PHE A 57 2.62 52.30 35.42
C PHE A 57 2.92 51.00 36.18
N ALA A 58 2.37 50.81 37.38
CA ALA A 58 2.52 49.54 38.13
C ALA A 58 2.01 48.36 37.34
N PHE A 59 0.87 48.50 36.64
CA PHE A 59 0.26 47.45 35.81
C PHE A 59 1.11 47.11 34.59
N ILE A 60 1.70 48.09 33.90
CA ILE A 60 2.59 47.86 32.75
C ILE A 60 3.82 47.03 33.18
N PHE A 61 4.50 47.46 34.28
CA PHE A 61 5.65 46.72 34.78
C PHE A 61 5.27 45.31 35.28
N LEU A 62 4.07 45.13 35.85
CA LEU A 62 3.53 43.85 36.21
C LEU A 62 3.32 42.94 34.97
N GLY A 63 2.72 43.50 33.92
CA GLY A 63 2.50 42.80 32.63
C GLY A 63 3.81 42.35 32.01
N LEU A 64 4.81 43.23 31.93
CA LEU A 64 6.14 42.87 31.45
C LEU A 64 6.81 41.79 32.29
N SER A 65 6.59 41.78 33.62
CA SER A 65 7.11 40.72 34.49
C SER A 65 6.50 39.35 34.23
N CYS A 66 5.25 39.29 33.76
CA CYS A 66 4.54 38.02 33.45
C CYS A 66 5.02 37.37 32.16
N LEU A 67 5.61 38.11 31.21
CA LEU A 67 6.13 37.58 29.97
C LEU A 67 7.29 36.58 30.16
N GLY A 68 7.97 36.64 31.28
CA GLY A 68 9.10 35.74 31.62
C GLY A 68 8.74 34.43 32.28
N THR A 69 7.47 34.11 32.44
CA THR A 69 7.05 32.86 33.10
C THR A 69 7.22 31.65 32.20
N LYS A 70 7.64 30.50 32.79
CA LYS A 70 7.79 29.21 32.07
C LYS A 70 6.43 28.65 31.70
N GLY A 71 6.30 28.04 30.51
CA GLY A 71 5.15 27.24 30.12
C GLY A 71 5.10 25.93 30.95
N VAL A 72 4.01 25.67 31.65
CA VAL A 72 3.79 24.42 32.38
C VAL A 72 2.33 24.00 32.21
N LYS A 73 2.12 22.71 31.85
CA LYS A 73 0.77 22.16 31.71
C LYS A 73 0.12 22.03 33.11
N ASN A 74 -0.98 22.69 33.30
CA ASN A 74 -1.79 22.51 34.51
C ASN A 74 -3.21 22.10 34.09
N GLN A 75 -3.54 20.83 34.27
CA GLN A 75 -4.82 20.20 33.86
C GLN A 75 -6.07 20.85 34.50
N LYS A 76 -5.92 21.63 35.58
CA LYS A 76 -7.03 22.27 36.29
C LYS A 76 -7.33 23.71 35.84
N MET A 77 -6.56 24.25 34.90
CA MET A 77 -6.74 25.63 34.41
C MET A 77 -7.65 25.69 33.20
N THR A 78 -8.66 26.53 33.26
CA THR A 78 -9.56 26.83 32.15
C THR A 78 -9.58 28.33 31.87
N TRP A 79 -9.77 28.73 30.63
CA TRP A 79 -9.86 30.12 30.21
C TRP A 79 -10.90 30.90 31.02
N ARG A 80 -12.02 30.29 31.43
CA ARG A 80 -13.06 30.90 32.27
C ARG A 80 -12.52 31.35 33.62
N LYS A 81 -11.71 30.53 34.30
CA LYS A 81 -11.08 30.89 35.59
C LYS A 81 -10.05 32.00 35.42
N ILE A 82 -9.28 32.03 34.34
CA ILE A 82 -8.29 33.04 34.02
C ILE A 82 -8.95 34.40 33.80
N TYR A 83 -10.01 34.43 32.97
CA TYR A 83 -10.76 35.68 32.72
C TYR A 83 -11.47 36.18 33.96
N ALA A 84 -12.05 35.30 34.79
CA ALA A 84 -12.67 35.72 36.06
C ALA A 84 -11.66 36.36 37.02
N ALA A 85 -10.47 35.75 37.17
CA ALA A 85 -9.39 36.32 37.99
C ALA A 85 -8.86 37.64 37.43
N PHE A 86 -8.70 37.75 36.10
CA PHE A 86 -8.22 38.95 35.43
C PHE A 86 -9.21 40.14 35.58
N LEU A 87 -10.48 39.89 35.29
CA LEU A 87 -11.54 40.92 35.42
C LEU A 87 -11.73 41.34 36.87
N GLY A 88 -11.80 40.37 37.81
CA GLY A 88 -11.86 40.68 39.25
C GLY A 88 -10.63 41.47 39.71
N GLY A 89 -9.44 41.10 39.22
CA GLY A 89 -8.22 41.83 39.49
C GLY A 89 -8.25 43.27 38.97
N ILE A 90 -8.73 43.53 37.75
CA ILE A 90 -8.89 44.85 37.16
C ILE A 90 -9.84 45.71 38.01
N VAL A 91 -11.01 45.18 38.38
CA VAL A 91 -11.99 45.89 39.17
C VAL A 91 -11.42 46.27 40.53
N LEU A 92 -10.85 45.34 41.27
CA LEU A 92 -10.30 45.59 42.62
C LEU A 92 -9.05 46.51 42.57
N PHE A 93 -8.26 46.47 41.49
CA PHE A 93 -7.03 47.26 41.38
C PHE A 93 -7.32 48.71 40.94
N PHE A 94 -8.16 48.88 39.90
CA PHE A 94 -8.39 50.22 39.32
C PHE A 94 -9.61 50.92 39.92
N MET A 95 -10.68 50.25 40.28
CA MET A 95 -11.97 50.84 40.65
C MET A 95 -12.18 50.98 42.16
N ASN A 96 -11.14 50.87 42.99
CA ASN A 96 -11.23 50.95 44.46
C ASN A 96 -11.03 52.36 45.03
N TRP A 97 -10.99 53.44 44.18
CA TRP A 97 -10.74 54.80 44.59
C TRP A 97 -11.76 55.35 45.63
N TRP A 98 -13.03 54.94 45.52
CA TRP A 98 -14.11 55.35 46.43
C TRP A 98 -13.95 54.82 47.87
N MET A 99 -13.04 53.89 48.12
CA MET A 99 -12.74 53.37 49.45
C MET A 99 -11.96 54.33 50.31
N LEU A 100 -11.34 55.36 49.73
CA LEU A 100 -10.65 56.43 50.44
C LEU A 100 -11.63 57.46 51.03
N ASP A 101 -12.86 57.58 50.49
CA ASP A 101 -13.89 58.47 50.86
C ASP A 101 -15.01 57.88 51.70
N LEU A 102 -14.79 56.70 52.25
CA LEU A 102 -15.78 56.03 53.16
C LEU A 102 -15.93 56.85 54.45
N PRO A 103 -17.13 56.75 55.07
CA PRO A 103 -17.43 57.55 56.33
C PRO A 103 -16.80 56.91 57.57
N PHE A 104 -15.57 56.40 57.48
CA PHE A 104 -14.80 55.82 58.57
C PHE A 104 -13.56 56.64 58.89
N ASN A 105 -12.81 56.28 59.93
CA ASN A 105 -11.54 56.90 60.27
C ASN A 105 -10.53 56.73 59.11
N THR A 106 -9.70 57.74 58.85
CA THR A 106 -8.69 57.81 57.76
C THR A 106 -7.79 56.54 57.73
N THR A 107 -7.44 56.06 58.92
CA THR A 107 -6.64 54.83 59.07
C THR A 107 -7.39 53.60 58.58
N VAL A 108 -8.69 53.50 58.87
CA VAL A 108 -9.53 52.36 58.42
C VAL A 108 -9.71 52.40 56.90
N ASN A 109 -9.99 53.60 56.35
CA ASN A 109 -10.13 53.75 54.90
C ASN A 109 -8.84 53.39 54.14
N ALA A 110 -7.67 53.87 54.64
CA ALA A 110 -6.39 53.53 54.09
C ALA A 110 -6.08 52.04 54.15
N THR A 111 -6.48 51.36 55.23
CA THR A 111 -6.30 49.91 55.40
C THR A 111 -7.17 49.13 54.41
N VAL A 112 -8.46 49.46 54.27
CA VAL A 112 -9.38 48.80 53.31
C VAL A 112 -8.92 49.04 51.88
N TYR A 113 -8.52 50.28 51.56
CA TYR A 113 -7.95 50.62 50.24
C TYR A 113 -6.71 49.77 49.92
N THR A 114 -5.77 49.70 50.85
CA THR A 114 -4.50 48.95 50.66
C THR A 114 -4.76 47.43 50.51
N LEU A 115 -5.69 46.87 51.32
CA LEU A 115 -6.07 45.48 51.23
C LEU A 115 -6.68 45.13 49.85
N THR A 116 -7.64 45.95 49.41
CA THR A 116 -8.32 45.75 48.12
C THR A 116 -7.36 45.91 46.94
N LEU A 117 -6.46 46.92 47.00
CA LEU A 117 -5.43 47.14 46.02
C LEU A 117 -4.47 45.91 45.92
N THR A 118 -4.06 45.38 47.11
CA THR A 118 -3.14 44.26 47.18
C THR A 118 -3.79 42.96 46.64
N ILE A 119 -5.05 42.69 46.99
CA ILE A 119 -5.80 41.57 46.46
C ILE A 119 -5.93 41.69 44.93
N GLY A 120 -6.31 42.87 44.44
CA GLY A 120 -6.39 43.17 43.01
C GLY A 120 -5.05 42.92 42.29
N TYR A 121 -3.94 43.36 42.86
CA TYR A 121 -2.60 43.14 42.33
C TYR A 121 -2.22 41.66 42.28
N ILE A 122 -2.51 40.89 43.33
CA ILE A 122 -2.25 39.43 43.36
C ILE A 122 -3.06 38.72 42.28
N LEU A 123 -4.34 39.05 42.13
CA LEU A 123 -5.19 38.48 41.09
C LEU A 123 -4.68 38.76 39.69
N LEU A 124 -4.23 39.99 39.43
CA LEU A 124 -3.61 40.39 38.14
C LEU A 124 -2.29 39.67 37.91
N LEU A 125 -1.44 39.53 38.92
CA LEU A 125 -0.21 38.77 38.83
C LEU A 125 -0.47 37.28 38.52
N MET A 126 -1.41 36.67 39.24
CA MET A 126 -1.78 35.27 39.02
C MET A 126 -2.36 35.05 37.62
N SER A 127 -3.29 35.87 37.18
CA SER A 127 -3.92 35.76 35.87
C SER A 127 -2.90 36.00 34.75
N GLY A 128 -2.02 36.97 34.87
CA GLY A 128 -0.94 37.24 33.91
C GLY A 128 0.04 36.06 33.77
N ILE A 129 0.42 35.44 34.90
CA ILE A 129 1.24 34.20 34.91
C ILE A 129 0.51 33.07 34.22
N TRP A 130 -0.79 32.89 34.47
CA TRP A 130 -1.58 31.82 33.87
C TRP A 130 -1.76 32.00 32.36
N ILE A 131 -2.05 33.23 31.91
CA ILE A 131 -2.12 33.56 30.47
C ILE A 131 -0.79 33.24 29.78
N SER A 132 0.33 33.71 30.34
CA SER A 132 1.63 33.48 29.76
C SER A 132 2.01 32.00 29.71
N ARG A 133 1.67 31.20 30.73
CA ARG A 133 1.89 29.74 30.77
C ARG A 133 1.06 29.03 29.74
N MET A 134 -0.21 29.40 29.55
CA MET A 134 -1.13 28.77 28.64
C MET A 134 -0.80 29.08 27.18
N LEU A 135 -0.45 30.33 26.86
CA LEU A 135 0.02 30.74 25.52
C LEU A 135 1.31 30.00 25.12
N LYS A 136 2.28 29.93 26.03
CA LYS A 136 3.55 29.23 25.76
C LYS A 136 3.38 27.70 25.63
N HIS A 137 2.42 27.12 26.37
CA HIS A 137 2.13 25.69 26.25
C HIS A 137 1.52 25.34 24.88
N ASN A 138 0.55 26.11 24.40
CA ASN A 138 -0.08 25.91 23.08
C ASN A 138 0.92 26.06 21.92
N LEU A 139 1.97 26.87 22.08
CA LEU A 139 3.06 27.00 21.11
C LEU A 139 4.06 25.83 21.14
N MET A 140 4.03 24.99 22.18
CA MET A 140 4.93 23.82 22.33
C MET A 140 4.24 22.47 22.01
N GLU A 141 2.98 22.45 21.59
CA GLU A 141 2.20 21.21 21.36
C GLU A 141 2.40 20.56 19.98
N ASP A 142 3.36 20.98 19.15
CA ASP A 142 3.69 20.23 17.94
C ASP A 142 4.62 19.03 18.26
N VAL A 143 4.03 18.03 18.97
CA VAL A 143 4.72 16.80 19.40
C VAL A 143 5.32 16.05 18.20
N PHE A 144 4.75 16.23 17.00
CA PHE A 144 5.18 15.57 15.77
C PHE A 144 5.97 16.51 14.84
N ASN A 145 6.31 17.74 15.29
CA ASN A 145 7.06 18.72 14.48
C ASN A 145 6.43 18.96 13.08
N THR A 146 5.11 18.94 13.01
CA THR A 146 4.34 18.90 11.76
C THR A 146 4.61 20.09 10.84
N ALA A 147 4.89 21.26 11.41
CA ALA A 147 5.20 22.46 10.63
C ALA A 147 6.56 22.35 9.92
N ASN A 148 7.57 21.81 10.58
CA ASN A 148 8.93 21.66 10.02
C ASN A 148 9.10 20.42 9.16
N GLU A 149 8.28 19.38 9.37
CA GLU A 149 8.27 18.15 8.56
C GLU A 149 7.38 18.24 7.32
N SER A 150 6.69 19.37 7.10
CA SER A 150 5.91 19.59 5.90
C SER A 150 6.81 20.09 4.75
N PHE A 151 6.54 19.59 3.54
CA PHE A 151 7.26 20.00 2.33
C PHE A 151 6.29 20.27 1.19
N MET A 152 6.73 21.12 0.23
CA MET A 152 5.93 21.42 -0.95
C MET A 152 5.83 20.21 -1.85
N GLN A 153 4.64 19.97 -2.42
CA GLN A 153 4.35 18.87 -3.31
C GLN A 153 3.85 19.39 -4.66
N GLU A 154 3.72 18.52 -5.65
CA GLU A 154 3.32 18.92 -6.99
C GLU A 154 1.86 19.38 -7.01
N THR A 155 1.65 20.59 -7.51
CA THR A 155 0.32 21.21 -7.61
C THR A 155 -0.22 21.24 -9.04
N ARG A 156 0.64 21.01 -10.04
CA ARG A 156 0.26 21.04 -11.44
C ARG A 156 -0.32 19.68 -11.87
N LEU A 157 -1.40 19.70 -12.63
CA LEU A 157 -1.86 18.51 -13.35
C LEU A 157 -0.98 18.31 -14.60
N MET A 158 -0.32 17.16 -14.67
CA MET A 158 0.52 16.75 -15.81
C MET A 158 -0.10 15.54 -16.49
N GLU A 159 -0.92 15.80 -17.49
CA GLU A 159 -1.66 14.76 -18.21
C GLU A 159 -1.03 14.48 -19.57
N ASN A 160 -0.89 13.20 -19.91
CA ASN A 160 -0.49 12.72 -21.23
C ASN A 160 -1.31 11.48 -21.63
N GLU A 161 -1.03 10.90 -22.80
CA GLU A 161 -1.77 9.73 -23.33
C GLU A 161 -1.60 8.45 -22.50
N TYR A 162 -0.69 8.43 -21.51
CA TYR A 162 -0.40 7.26 -20.67
C TYR A 162 -0.65 7.50 -19.20
N SER A 163 -0.64 8.76 -18.79
CA SER A 163 -0.62 9.14 -17.37
C SER A 163 -1.84 8.64 -16.59
N VAL A 164 -1.59 8.37 -15.30
CA VAL A 164 -2.63 8.22 -14.28
C VAL A 164 -2.46 9.36 -13.28
N ASN A 165 -3.49 10.16 -13.11
CA ASN A 165 -3.45 11.38 -12.32
C ASN A 165 -4.41 11.28 -11.14
N LEU A 166 -3.89 11.53 -9.93
CA LEU A 166 -4.65 11.42 -8.69
C LEU A 166 -4.74 12.79 -8.01
N PRO A 167 -5.93 13.36 -7.84
CA PRO A 167 -6.10 14.61 -7.10
C PRO A 167 -5.83 14.39 -5.62
N THR A 168 -5.14 15.33 -4.99
CA THR A 168 -4.71 15.20 -3.61
C THR A 168 -4.90 16.47 -2.81
N LYS A 169 -4.89 16.33 -1.49
CA LYS A 169 -4.72 17.41 -0.52
C LYS A 169 -3.54 17.11 0.39
N PHE A 170 -2.72 18.10 0.62
CA PHE A 170 -1.56 18.01 1.49
C PHE A 170 -1.41 19.26 2.38
N VAL A 171 -0.69 19.11 3.47
CA VAL A 171 -0.41 20.24 4.39
C VAL A 171 1.00 20.73 4.17
N TYR A 172 1.15 22.04 3.94
CA TYR A 172 2.44 22.70 3.86
C TYR A 172 2.41 23.98 4.69
N GLN A 173 3.35 24.11 5.62
CA GLN A 173 3.46 25.25 6.56
C GLN A 173 2.13 25.57 7.29
N GLY A 174 1.43 24.52 7.73
CA GLY A 174 0.18 24.61 8.46
C GLY A 174 -1.06 24.98 7.64
N LYS A 175 -0.93 25.08 6.32
CA LYS A 175 -2.06 25.32 5.38
C LYS A 175 -2.32 24.09 4.53
N GLU A 176 -3.58 23.81 4.25
CA GLU A 176 -4.00 22.77 3.30
C GLU A 176 -3.90 23.31 1.88
N TRP A 177 -3.32 22.50 0.98
CA TRP A 177 -3.12 22.78 -0.43
C TRP A 177 -3.73 21.67 -1.27
N ASP A 178 -4.27 22.03 -2.43
CA ASP A 178 -4.65 21.07 -3.45
C ASP A 178 -3.41 20.71 -4.29
N GLY A 179 -3.29 19.44 -4.66
CA GLY A 179 -2.17 18.95 -5.45
C GLY A 179 -2.54 17.77 -6.33
N TRP A 180 -1.53 17.27 -7.03
CA TRP A 180 -1.66 16.14 -7.92
C TRP A 180 -0.51 15.15 -7.75
N ILE A 181 -0.83 13.87 -7.74
CA ILE A 181 0.16 12.84 -7.96
C ILE A 181 0.05 12.42 -9.41
N ASN A 182 1.09 12.72 -10.20
CA ASN A 182 1.12 12.51 -11.64
C ASN A 182 2.02 11.32 -11.97
N ILE A 183 1.43 10.18 -12.33
CA ILE A 183 2.15 9.04 -12.86
C ILE A 183 2.24 9.23 -14.37
N VAL A 184 3.12 10.12 -14.82
CA VAL A 184 3.29 10.45 -16.25
C VAL A 184 3.89 9.29 -17.05
N ASN A 185 4.62 8.40 -16.38
CA ASN A 185 5.25 7.23 -16.98
C ASN A 185 4.89 5.94 -16.22
N PRO A 186 3.69 5.37 -16.44
CA PRO A 186 3.28 4.12 -15.80
C PRO A 186 4.10 2.91 -16.23
N PHE A 187 4.87 3.01 -17.34
CA PHE A 187 5.75 1.95 -17.83
C PHE A 187 7.03 1.77 -16.99
N ARG A 188 7.27 2.63 -16.01
CA ARG A 188 8.32 2.45 -14.99
C ARG A 188 7.86 1.63 -13.78
N ALA A 189 6.77 0.92 -13.94
CA ALA A 189 6.07 0.14 -12.94
C ALA A 189 5.70 0.92 -11.68
N SER A 190 4.69 0.45 -11.00
CA SER A 190 4.16 1.04 -9.76
C SER A 190 3.95 -0.03 -8.71
N ILE A 191 4.35 0.27 -7.48
CA ILE A 191 4.04 -0.52 -6.29
C ILE A 191 3.03 0.25 -5.43
N VAL A 192 2.01 -0.44 -4.96
CA VAL A 192 0.98 0.10 -4.06
C VAL A 192 0.97 -0.72 -2.77
N LEU A 193 1.53 -0.16 -1.71
CA LEU A 193 1.70 -0.78 -0.39
C LEU A 193 0.64 -0.31 0.61
N GLY A 194 0.43 -1.10 1.65
CA GLY A 194 -0.33 -0.70 2.83
C GLY A 194 -1.10 -1.87 3.46
N THR A 195 -1.35 -1.77 4.75
CA THR A 195 -2.17 -2.72 5.49
C THR A 195 -3.60 -2.81 4.93
N PRO A 196 -4.35 -3.89 5.25
CA PRO A 196 -5.77 -3.97 4.92
C PRO A 196 -6.53 -2.74 5.42
N GLY A 197 -7.39 -2.16 4.59
CA GLY A 197 -8.14 -0.95 4.93
C GLY A 197 -7.41 0.38 4.72
N SER A 198 -6.13 0.39 4.31
CA SER A 198 -5.40 1.65 4.01
C SER A 198 -5.94 2.42 2.80
N GLY A 199 -6.79 1.79 1.98
CA GLY A 199 -7.42 2.42 0.81
C GLY A 199 -6.68 2.17 -0.51
N LYS A 200 -5.74 1.22 -0.59
CA LYS A 200 -4.94 0.91 -1.79
C LYS A 200 -5.79 0.75 -3.06
N SER A 201 -6.67 -0.24 -3.06
CA SER A 201 -7.49 -0.56 -4.22
C SER A 201 -8.42 0.60 -4.57
N TYR A 202 -9.08 1.18 -3.55
CA TYR A 202 -10.05 2.25 -3.72
C TYR A 202 -9.45 3.58 -4.24
N ALA A 203 -8.30 4.00 -3.69
CA ALA A 203 -7.70 5.29 -4.03
C ALA A 203 -6.73 5.22 -5.23
N VAL A 204 -6.02 4.10 -5.42
CA VAL A 204 -4.96 4.01 -6.43
C VAL A 204 -5.32 3.02 -7.53
N VAL A 205 -5.53 1.72 -7.22
CA VAL A 205 -5.70 0.67 -8.22
C VAL A 205 -6.93 0.92 -9.10
N ASN A 206 -8.07 1.31 -8.51
CA ASN A 206 -9.29 1.63 -9.26
C ASN A 206 -9.06 2.78 -10.26
N ASN A 207 -8.26 3.78 -9.88
CA ASN A 207 -7.92 4.88 -10.79
C ASN A 207 -7.01 4.44 -11.93
N TYR A 208 -6.08 3.50 -11.68
CA TYR A 208 -5.31 2.88 -12.76
C TYR A 208 -6.22 2.19 -13.77
N ILE A 209 -7.15 1.34 -13.31
CA ILE A 209 -8.09 0.63 -14.18
C ILE A 209 -8.92 1.63 -14.98
N LYS A 210 -9.56 2.58 -14.31
CA LYS A 210 -10.48 3.55 -14.92
C LYS A 210 -9.79 4.41 -15.99
N GLN A 211 -8.70 5.08 -15.62
CA GLN A 211 -8.01 6.01 -16.52
C GLN A 211 -7.27 5.30 -17.66
N GLN A 212 -6.73 4.12 -17.42
CA GLN A 212 -6.06 3.37 -18.49
C GLN A 212 -7.06 2.77 -19.49
N ILE A 213 -8.25 2.33 -19.06
CA ILE A 213 -9.33 1.94 -19.99
C ILE A 213 -9.79 3.15 -20.82
N GLU A 214 -9.99 4.31 -20.20
CA GLU A 214 -10.32 5.56 -20.88
C GLU A 214 -9.27 5.94 -21.94
N LYS A 215 -7.99 5.69 -21.64
CA LYS A 215 -6.83 5.91 -22.53
C LYS A 215 -6.54 4.74 -23.46
N SER A 216 -7.45 3.80 -23.61
CA SER A 216 -7.39 2.71 -24.61
C SER A 216 -6.24 1.71 -24.40
N PHE A 217 -5.93 1.32 -23.16
CA PHE A 217 -5.00 0.22 -22.86
C PHE A 217 -5.67 -1.14 -23.03
N ALA A 218 -4.96 -2.11 -23.61
CA ALA A 218 -5.26 -3.52 -23.36
C ALA A 218 -4.86 -3.87 -21.93
N MET A 219 -5.55 -4.81 -21.28
CA MET A 219 -5.36 -4.93 -19.83
C MET A 219 -5.45 -6.37 -19.35
N TYR A 220 -4.58 -6.69 -18.39
CA TYR A 220 -4.68 -7.85 -17.52
C TYR A 220 -4.92 -7.39 -16.09
N ILE A 221 -5.92 -7.97 -15.42
CA ILE A 221 -6.27 -7.68 -14.04
C ILE A 221 -6.34 -8.98 -13.25
N TYR A 222 -5.47 -9.12 -12.25
CA TYR A 222 -5.60 -10.15 -11.24
C TYR A 222 -6.39 -9.61 -10.06
N ASP A 223 -7.61 -10.12 -9.90
CA ASP A 223 -8.60 -9.70 -8.92
C ASP A 223 -8.64 -10.70 -7.76
N TYR A 224 -7.94 -10.39 -6.67
CA TYR A 224 -7.84 -11.27 -5.51
C TYR A 224 -9.15 -11.46 -4.77
N LYS A 225 -10.01 -10.44 -4.81
CA LYS A 225 -11.35 -10.43 -4.21
C LYS A 225 -12.43 -10.36 -5.28
N PHE A 226 -12.33 -11.27 -6.23
CA PHE A 226 -13.29 -11.30 -7.34
C PHE A 226 -14.76 -11.22 -6.85
N PRO A 227 -15.63 -10.36 -7.44
CA PRO A 227 -15.43 -9.66 -8.73
C PRO A 227 -15.13 -8.15 -8.61
N ASP A 228 -14.59 -7.65 -7.50
CA ASP A 228 -14.50 -6.22 -7.19
C ASP A 228 -13.83 -5.39 -8.31
N LEU A 229 -12.61 -5.74 -8.71
CA LEU A 229 -11.89 -5.02 -9.77
C LEU A 229 -12.41 -5.37 -11.16
N SER A 230 -12.88 -6.59 -11.35
CA SER A 230 -13.39 -7.09 -12.62
C SER A 230 -14.68 -6.39 -13.03
N GLU A 231 -15.58 -6.10 -12.09
CA GLU A 231 -16.81 -5.33 -12.37
C GLU A 231 -16.49 -3.87 -12.71
N ILE A 232 -15.51 -3.26 -12.05
CA ILE A 232 -15.01 -1.93 -12.40
C ILE A 232 -14.50 -1.91 -13.84
N ALA A 233 -13.63 -2.84 -14.21
CA ALA A 233 -13.08 -2.92 -15.55
C ALA A 233 -14.16 -3.15 -16.62
N TYR A 234 -15.09 -4.06 -16.36
CA TYR A 234 -16.20 -4.33 -17.27
C TYR A 234 -17.05 -3.10 -17.54
N ASN A 235 -17.48 -2.41 -16.48
CA ASN A 235 -18.35 -1.25 -16.62
C ASN A 235 -17.65 -0.03 -17.25
N HIS A 236 -16.37 0.19 -16.90
CA HIS A 236 -15.58 1.23 -17.55
C HIS A 236 -15.29 0.92 -19.02
N LEU A 237 -15.07 -0.36 -19.36
CA LEU A 237 -14.97 -0.75 -20.76
C LEU A 237 -16.27 -0.47 -21.53
N LEU A 238 -17.43 -0.83 -20.98
CA LEU A 238 -18.72 -0.54 -21.62
C LEU A 238 -18.89 0.96 -21.91
N LYS A 239 -18.44 1.82 -21.00
CA LYS A 239 -18.50 3.27 -21.11
C LYS A 239 -17.53 3.82 -22.16
N HIS A 240 -16.29 3.32 -22.22
CA HIS A 240 -15.19 3.88 -23.00
C HIS A 240 -14.80 3.05 -24.24
N ARG A 241 -15.50 1.96 -24.55
CA ARG A 241 -15.18 1.05 -25.67
C ARG A 241 -15.09 1.77 -27.02
N GLN A 242 -15.81 2.89 -27.17
CA GLN A 242 -15.81 3.70 -28.38
C GLN A 242 -14.49 4.45 -28.63
N HIS A 243 -13.67 4.68 -27.59
CA HIS A 243 -12.40 5.39 -27.68
C HIS A 243 -11.29 4.54 -28.30
N TYR A 244 -11.46 3.23 -28.32
CA TYR A 244 -10.49 2.31 -28.90
C TYR A 244 -10.56 2.32 -30.43
N LYS A 245 -9.39 2.34 -31.07
CA LYS A 245 -9.29 2.19 -32.55
C LYS A 245 -9.82 0.84 -33.00
N VAL A 246 -9.40 -0.23 -32.33
CA VAL A 246 -9.97 -1.58 -32.45
C VAL A 246 -10.64 -1.88 -31.12
N LYS A 247 -11.92 -2.21 -31.14
CA LYS A 247 -12.73 -2.43 -29.93
C LYS A 247 -12.24 -3.68 -29.21
N PRO A 248 -11.78 -3.58 -27.96
CA PRO A 248 -11.35 -4.76 -27.22
C PRO A 248 -12.54 -5.61 -26.81
N GLU A 249 -12.26 -6.90 -26.66
CA GLU A 249 -13.16 -7.87 -26.07
C GLU A 249 -12.85 -8.04 -24.59
N PHE A 250 -13.87 -8.34 -23.80
CA PHE A 250 -13.77 -8.54 -22.36
C PHE A 250 -13.83 -10.02 -22.03
N TYR A 251 -12.81 -10.51 -21.35
CA TYR A 251 -12.71 -11.90 -20.93
C TYR A 251 -12.54 -12.02 -19.41
N VAL A 252 -13.08 -13.10 -18.87
CA VAL A 252 -12.99 -13.43 -17.45
C VAL A 252 -12.59 -14.89 -17.30
N ILE A 253 -11.65 -15.15 -16.39
CA ILE A 253 -11.34 -16.47 -15.86
C ILE A 253 -11.80 -16.53 -14.42
N ASN A 254 -12.75 -17.42 -14.13
CA ASN A 254 -13.28 -17.67 -12.80
C ASN A 254 -13.55 -19.15 -12.60
N PHE A 255 -12.82 -19.77 -11.71
CA PHE A 255 -12.95 -21.22 -11.44
C PHE A 255 -14.12 -21.55 -10.49
N ASP A 256 -14.61 -20.58 -9.72
CA ASP A 256 -15.74 -20.81 -8.80
C ASP A 256 -17.09 -20.81 -9.50
N ASP A 257 -17.25 -20.01 -10.56
CA ASP A 257 -18.46 -19.95 -11.35
C ASP A 257 -18.14 -20.10 -12.85
N PRO A 258 -18.03 -21.35 -13.36
CA PRO A 258 -17.76 -21.62 -14.78
C PRO A 258 -18.81 -21.04 -15.74
N ARG A 259 -20.00 -20.68 -15.27
CA ARG A 259 -21.02 -19.99 -16.08
C ARG A 259 -20.60 -18.59 -16.46
N ARG A 260 -19.86 -17.91 -15.56
CA ARG A 260 -19.33 -16.56 -15.78
C ARG A 260 -17.82 -16.58 -16.04
N SER A 261 -17.34 -17.66 -16.61
CA SER A 261 -15.94 -17.82 -16.99
C SER A 261 -15.81 -18.16 -18.47
N HIS A 262 -14.91 -17.49 -19.15
CA HIS A 262 -14.43 -17.96 -20.43
C HIS A 262 -13.48 -19.14 -20.21
N ARG A 263 -13.25 -19.89 -21.27
CA ARG A 263 -12.40 -21.05 -21.30
C ARG A 263 -11.15 -20.73 -22.09
N CYS A 264 -9.99 -20.99 -21.52
CA CYS A 264 -8.73 -20.74 -22.19
C CYS A 264 -7.68 -21.76 -21.79
N ASN A 265 -7.04 -22.35 -22.77
CA ASN A 265 -5.91 -23.24 -22.56
C ASN A 265 -4.61 -22.42 -22.37
N PRO A 266 -4.03 -22.37 -21.17
CA PRO A 266 -2.82 -21.56 -20.92
C PRO A 266 -1.56 -22.16 -21.55
N ILE A 267 -1.56 -23.45 -21.89
CA ILE A 267 -0.47 -24.14 -22.60
C ILE A 267 -0.84 -24.47 -24.05
N ASN A 268 -1.55 -23.54 -24.70
CA ASN A 268 -1.96 -23.70 -26.10
C ASN A 268 -0.73 -23.98 -26.98
N PRO A 269 -0.73 -25.07 -27.80
CA PRO A 269 0.40 -25.50 -28.60
C PRO A 269 0.87 -24.46 -29.63
N ARG A 270 0.01 -23.53 -30.07
CA ARG A 270 0.36 -22.43 -30.98
C ARG A 270 1.42 -21.49 -30.43
N PHE A 271 1.52 -21.40 -29.10
CA PHE A 271 2.48 -20.52 -28.42
C PHE A 271 3.64 -21.28 -27.77
N MET A 272 3.76 -22.59 -28.02
CA MET A 272 4.87 -23.43 -27.59
C MET A 272 5.76 -23.74 -28.81
N ALA A 273 6.87 -23.05 -28.94
CA ALA A 273 7.81 -23.23 -30.03
C ALA A 273 8.89 -24.28 -29.69
N ASP A 274 9.26 -24.37 -28.44
CA ASP A 274 10.38 -25.17 -27.95
C ASP A 274 10.03 -25.90 -26.63
N ILE A 275 10.74 -26.98 -26.32
CA ILE A 275 10.56 -27.74 -25.09
C ILE A 275 10.82 -26.90 -23.83
N SER A 276 11.61 -25.85 -23.93
CA SER A 276 11.81 -24.87 -22.85
C SER A 276 10.51 -24.15 -22.44
N ASP A 277 9.56 -23.99 -23.38
CA ASP A 277 8.22 -23.46 -23.05
C ASP A 277 7.40 -24.42 -22.20
N ALA A 278 7.56 -25.72 -22.43
CA ALA A 278 6.95 -26.76 -21.61
C ALA A 278 7.58 -26.81 -20.21
N TYR A 279 8.92 -26.71 -20.13
CA TYR A 279 9.65 -26.65 -18.87
C TYR A 279 9.23 -25.44 -18.03
N GLU A 280 9.14 -24.26 -18.61
CA GLU A 280 8.68 -23.06 -17.88
C GLU A 280 7.25 -23.18 -17.37
N SER A 281 6.38 -23.83 -18.15
CA SER A 281 5.00 -24.09 -17.73
C SER A 281 4.96 -25.04 -16.53
N ALA A 282 5.71 -26.14 -16.60
CA ALA A 282 5.84 -27.11 -15.50
C ALA A 282 6.46 -26.45 -14.25
N TYR A 283 7.52 -25.69 -14.42
CA TYR A 283 8.21 -24.96 -13.36
C TYR A 283 7.25 -23.99 -12.65
N THR A 284 6.53 -23.19 -13.40
CA THR A 284 5.59 -22.19 -12.85
C THR A 284 4.50 -22.86 -12.00
N ILE A 285 3.92 -23.94 -12.49
CA ILE A 285 2.87 -24.67 -11.77
C ILE A 285 3.41 -25.25 -10.46
N MET A 286 4.53 -25.97 -10.54
CA MET A 286 5.08 -26.67 -9.40
C MET A 286 5.50 -25.73 -8.27
N LEU A 287 6.07 -24.55 -8.61
CA LEU A 287 6.43 -23.55 -7.62
C LEU A 287 5.22 -22.84 -7.01
N ASN A 288 4.16 -22.63 -7.77
CA ASN A 288 2.91 -22.08 -7.21
C ASN A 288 2.19 -23.09 -6.28
N LEU A 289 2.27 -24.37 -6.56
CA LEU A 289 1.74 -25.44 -5.70
C LEU A 289 2.56 -25.61 -4.42
N ASN A 290 3.85 -25.35 -4.48
CA ASN A 290 4.76 -25.44 -3.34
C ASN A 290 5.77 -24.30 -3.34
N LYS A 291 5.40 -23.16 -2.76
CA LYS A 291 6.24 -21.95 -2.70
C LYS A 291 7.57 -22.14 -1.98
N THR A 292 7.70 -23.15 -1.11
CA THR A 292 8.98 -23.45 -0.45
C THR A 292 10.05 -23.89 -1.45
N TRP A 293 9.66 -24.38 -2.63
CA TRP A 293 10.57 -24.77 -3.69
C TRP A 293 11.26 -23.58 -4.37
N ILE A 294 10.69 -22.39 -4.27
CA ILE A 294 11.32 -21.15 -4.79
C ILE A 294 12.71 -20.95 -4.19
N GLN A 295 12.88 -21.32 -2.92
CA GLN A 295 14.17 -21.18 -2.21
C GLN A 295 15.09 -22.41 -2.37
N LYS A 296 14.59 -23.52 -2.97
CA LYS A 296 15.30 -24.79 -3.15
C LYS A 296 15.58 -25.11 -4.61
N GLN A 297 15.74 -24.09 -5.45
CA GLN A 297 16.07 -24.28 -6.87
C GLN A 297 17.42 -25.01 -6.99
N GLY A 298 17.46 -26.01 -7.89
CA GLY A 298 18.61 -26.90 -8.08
C GLY A 298 18.64 -28.12 -7.17
N ASP A 299 17.67 -28.26 -6.24
CA ASP A 299 17.48 -29.51 -5.48
C ASP A 299 16.88 -30.58 -6.40
N PHE A 300 17.41 -31.79 -6.33
CA PHE A 300 17.00 -32.93 -7.16
C PHE A 300 15.50 -33.24 -7.02
N PHE A 301 14.95 -33.20 -5.81
CA PHE A 301 13.52 -33.48 -5.57
C PHE A 301 12.60 -32.35 -6.00
N VAL A 302 13.14 -31.15 -6.30
CA VAL A 302 12.41 -30.04 -6.90
C VAL A 302 12.47 -30.11 -8.43
N GLU A 303 13.66 -30.37 -8.98
CA GLU A 303 13.86 -30.37 -10.43
C GLU A 303 13.25 -31.60 -11.12
N SER A 304 13.35 -32.80 -10.52
CA SER A 304 12.82 -34.03 -11.13
C SER A 304 11.32 -33.96 -11.46
N PRO A 305 10.41 -33.53 -10.54
CA PRO A 305 9.00 -33.39 -10.86
C PRO A 305 8.72 -32.40 -11.98
N ILE A 306 9.51 -31.33 -12.02
CA ILE A 306 9.38 -30.28 -13.05
C ILE A 306 9.76 -30.83 -14.41
N ILE A 307 10.88 -31.56 -14.49
CA ILE A 307 11.38 -32.16 -15.73
C ILE A 307 10.39 -33.21 -16.26
N LEU A 308 9.85 -34.07 -15.39
CA LEU A 308 8.86 -35.07 -15.79
C LEU A 308 7.60 -34.41 -16.34
N LEU A 309 7.06 -33.40 -15.63
CA LEU A 309 5.87 -32.69 -16.11
C LEU A 309 6.15 -31.96 -17.43
N ALA A 310 7.34 -31.37 -17.59
CA ALA A 310 7.77 -30.75 -18.84
C ALA A 310 7.83 -31.75 -20.01
N ALA A 311 8.37 -32.94 -19.78
CA ALA A 311 8.39 -34.00 -20.77
C ALA A 311 6.97 -34.43 -21.20
N ILE A 312 6.05 -34.55 -20.25
CA ILE A 312 4.65 -34.88 -20.53
C ILE A 312 3.96 -33.76 -21.33
N ILE A 313 4.13 -32.51 -20.92
CA ILE A 313 3.54 -31.36 -21.64
C ILE A 313 4.08 -31.32 -23.09
N TRP A 314 5.39 -31.50 -23.26
CA TRP A 314 6.01 -31.48 -24.58
C TRP A 314 5.56 -32.70 -25.43
N TYR A 315 5.45 -33.88 -24.84
CA TYR A 315 4.87 -35.06 -25.51
C TYR A 315 3.46 -34.74 -26.05
N LEU A 316 2.57 -34.20 -25.22
CA LEU A 316 1.23 -33.81 -25.63
C LEU A 316 1.22 -32.70 -26.69
N ARG A 317 2.27 -31.86 -26.73
CA ARG A 317 2.45 -30.83 -27.75
C ARG A 317 2.74 -31.42 -29.12
N ILE A 318 3.54 -32.47 -29.19
CA ILE A 318 3.91 -33.13 -30.45
C ILE A 318 2.92 -34.19 -30.89
N TYR A 319 2.22 -34.83 -29.94
CA TYR A 319 1.22 -35.86 -30.22
C TYR A 319 0.02 -35.29 -30.97
N LYS A 320 -0.27 -35.82 -32.19
CA LYS A 320 -1.39 -35.40 -33.06
C LYS A 320 -1.51 -33.84 -33.15
N ASP A 321 -0.40 -33.16 -33.44
CA ASP A 321 -0.30 -31.70 -33.58
C ASP A 321 -0.80 -30.91 -32.36
N GLY A 322 -0.69 -31.46 -31.17
CA GLY A 322 -1.08 -30.83 -29.92
C GLY A 322 -2.57 -30.83 -29.61
N LYS A 323 -3.36 -31.68 -30.28
CA LYS A 323 -4.81 -31.78 -30.06
C LYS A 323 -5.19 -31.93 -28.58
N TYR A 324 -4.38 -32.64 -27.82
CA TYR A 324 -4.59 -32.89 -26.39
C TYR A 324 -3.62 -32.13 -25.48
N CYS A 325 -2.92 -31.12 -26.02
CA CYS A 325 -1.98 -30.33 -25.25
C CYS A 325 -2.72 -29.31 -24.35
N THR A 326 -3.30 -29.82 -23.28
CA THR A 326 -3.91 -29.02 -22.21
C THR A 326 -3.40 -29.49 -20.86
N PHE A 327 -3.42 -28.63 -19.88
CA PHE A 327 -2.93 -28.96 -18.55
C PHE A 327 -3.74 -30.13 -17.88
N PRO A 328 -5.07 -30.18 -17.98
CA PRO A 328 -5.85 -31.33 -17.51
C PRO A 328 -5.42 -32.67 -18.13
N HIS A 329 -5.14 -32.74 -19.43
CA HIS A 329 -4.65 -33.96 -20.05
C HIS A 329 -3.26 -34.34 -19.52
N ALA A 330 -2.38 -33.36 -19.25
CA ALA A 330 -1.06 -33.62 -18.66
C ALA A 330 -1.16 -34.23 -17.24
N ILE A 331 -2.08 -33.72 -16.40
CA ILE A 331 -2.33 -34.27 -15.06
C ILE A 331 -2.88 -35.68 -15.17
N GLU A 332 -3.87 -35.94 -16.01
CA GLU A 332 -4.49 -37.23 -16.16
C GLU A 332 -3.50 -38.25 -16.76
N PHE A 333 -2.60 -37.85 -17.66
CA PHE A 333 -1.52 -38.68 -18.19
C PHE A 333 -0.52 -39.04 -17.09
N LEU A 334 -0.06 -38.08 -16.28
CA LEU A 334 0.85 -38.34 -15.18
C LEU A 334 0.27 -39.29 -14.12
N ASN A 335 -1.05 -39.33 -13.98
CA ASN A 335 -1.72 -40.22 -13.02
C ASN A 335 -1.83 -41.69 -13.50
N LYS A 336 -1.41 -42.00 -14.72
CA LYS A 336 -1.40 -43.37 -15.24
C LYS A 336 -0.24 -44.20 -14.64
N PRO A 337 -0.23 -45.53 -14.85
CA PRO A 337 0.91 -46.37 -14.47
C PRO A 337 2.20 -45.86 -15.11
N TYR A 338 3.26 -45.76 -14.32
CA TYR A 338 4.53 -45.23 -14.83
C TYR A 338 5.18 -46.13 -15.87
N ALA A 339 4.87 -47.45 -15.88
CA ALA A 339 5.27 -48.35 -16.95
C ALA A 339 4.76 -47.81 -18.31
N ASP A 340 3.48 -47.46 -18.41
CA ASP A 340 2.89 -46.94 -19.63
C ASP A 340 3.52 -45.58 -19.98
N ILE A 341 3.65 -44.70 -18.97
CA ILE A 341 4.20 -43.33 -19.13
C ILE A 341 5.62 -43.41 -19.72
N PHE A 342 6.53 -44.16 -19.08
CA PHE A 342 7.92 -44.22 -19.54
C PHE A 342 8.05 -44.97 -20.87
N THR A 343 7.31 -46.06 -21.11
CA THR A 343 7.29 -46.74 -22.40
C THR A 343 6.90 -45.77 -23.54
N ILE A 344 5.89 -44.95 -23.33
CA ILE A 344 5.46 -43.97 -24.34
C ILE A 344 6.49 -42.87 -24.48
N LEU A 345 6.91 -42.23 -23.39
CA LEU A 345 7.81 -41.07 -23.47
C LEU A 345 9.18 -41.43 -24.05
N THR A 346 9.74 -42.61 -23.76
CA THR A 346 11.02 -43.10 -24.30
C THR A 346 10.96 -43.42 -25.80
N SER A 347 9.77 -43.66 -26.35
CA SER A 347 9.61 -43.83 -27.78
C SER A 347 9.79 -42.57 -28.61
N TYR A 348 9.97 -41.40 -27.95
CA TYR A 348 10.20 -40.12 -28.59
C TYR A 348 11.63 -39.62 -28.35
N PRO A 349 12.54 -39.65 -29.35
CA PRO A 349 13.95 -39.26 -29.17
C PRO A 349 14.15 -37.81 -28.65
N SER A 350 13.21 -36.93 -28.97
CA SER A 350 13.25 -35.52 -28.49
C SER A 350 13.12 -35.39 -26.97
N LEU A 351 12.69 -36.41 -26.26
CA LEU A 351 12.50 -36.44 -24.81
C LEU A 351 13.63 -37.16 -24.06
N GLU A 352 14.56 -37.79 -24.76
CA GLU A 352 15.61 -38.64 -24.17
C GLU A 352 16.39 -37.91 -23.05
N ASN A 353 16.86 -36.71 -23.30
CA ASN A 353 17.61 -35.92 -22.33
C ASN A 353 16.79 -35.56 -21.09
N TYR A 354 15.47 -35.36 -21.23
CA TYR A 354 14.57 -35.06 -20.11
C TYR A 354 14.23 -36.27 -19.28
N LEU A 355 14.30 -37.47 -19.88
CA LEU A 355 14.00 -38.72 -19.22
C LEU A 355 15.23 -39.34 -18.56
N SER A 356 16.43 -38.95 -18.99
CA SER A 356 17.70 -39.51 -18.48
C SER A 356 17.77 -39.61 -16.93
N PRO A 357 17.36 -38.61 -16.14
CA PRO A 357 17.39 -38.73 -14.68
C PRO A 357 16.51 -39.83 -14.08
N PHE A 358 15.57 -40.36 -14.87
CA PHE A 358 14.61 -41.40 -14.44
C PHE A 358 14.97 -42.75 -14.98
N MET A 359 15.73 -42.82 -16.09
CA MET A 359 16.00 -44.03 -16.81
C MET A 359 16.85 -45.04 -16.01
N ASP A 360 17.84 -44.54 -15.28
CA ASP A 360 18.70 -45.35 -14.44
C ASP A 360 17.89 -46.04 -13.32
N ALA A 361 16.93 -45.33 -12.74
CA ALA A 361 16.03 -45.87 -11.73
C ALA A 361 14.98 -46.80 -12.33
N TRP A 362 14.48 -46.52 -13.55
CA TRP A 362 13.50 -47.31 -14.27
C TRP A 362 14.10 -48.66 -14.75
N GLN A 363 15.26 -48.62 -15.40
CA GLN A 363 15.94 -49.79 -15.97
C GLN A 363 16.76 -50.59 -14.93
N GLY A 364 17.31 -49.88 -13.92
CA GLY A 364 18.15 -50.41 -12.87
C GLY A 364 17.41 -51.06 -11.70
N GLY A 365 16.06 -51.09 -11.73
CA GLY A 365 15.23 -51.68 -10.69
C GLY A 365 15.13 -50.90 -9.38
N ALA A 366 15.58 -49.63 -9.34
CA ALA A 366 15.46 -48.75 -8.18
C ALA A 366 14.04 -48.11 -8.10
N GLN A 367 13.02 -48.97 -8.04
CA GLN A 367 11.61 -48.58 -8.13
C GLN A 367 11.19 -47.62 -6.99
N ASP A 368 11.71 -47.78 -5.77
CA ASP A 368 11.39 -46.92 -4.65
C ASP A 368 11.84 -45.46 -4.89
N GLN A 369 13.03 -45.28 -5.49
CA GLN A 369 13.52 -43.94 -5.85
C GLN A 369 12.66 -43.29 -6.94
N LEU A 370 12.31 -44.07 -7.97
CA LEU A 370 11.43 -43.62 -9.06
C LEU A 370 10.05 -43.25 -8.53
N GLN A 371 9.47 -44.08 -7.66
CA GLN A 371 8.19 -43.79 -7.02
C GLN A 371 8.24 -42.48 -6.19
N GLY A 372 9.33 -42.27 -5.44
CA GLY A 372 9.52 -41.03 -4.68
C GLY A 372 9.56 -39.78 -5.57
N GLN A 373 10.26 -39.84 -6.72
CA GLN A 373 10.32 -38.77 -7.69
C GLN A 373 8.95 -38.47 -8.32
N ILE A 374 8.25 -39.50 -8.74
CA ILE A 374 6.91 -39.39 -9.36
C ILE A 374 5.88 -38.91 -8.33
N ALA A 375 5.92 -39.43 -7.10
CA ALA A 375 5.02 -39.00 -6.03
C ALA A 375 5.18 -37.51 -5.69
N SER A 376 6.41 -37.00 -5.73
CA SER A 376 6.67 -35.56 -5.50
C SER A 376 6.03 -34.66 -6.56
N ALA A 377 5.78 -35.19 -7.78
CA ALA A 377 4.97 -34.52 -8.81
C ALA A 377 3.47 -34.72 -8.62
N LYS A 378 3.05 -36.00 -8.41
CA LYS A 378 1.63 -36.40 -8.36
C LYS A 378 0.88 -35.74 -7.19
N ILE A 379 1.48 -35.72 -5.99
CA ILE A 379 0.82 -35.23 -4.77
C ILE A 379 0.41 -33.75 -4.88
N PRO A 380 1.27 -32.78 -5.26
CA PRO A 380 0.85 -31.41 -5.46
C PRO A 380 -0.20 -31.26 -6.57
N LEU A 381 0.01 -31.95 -7.71
CA LEU A 381 -0.86 -31.84 -8.89
C LEU A 381 -2.24 -32.43 -8.68
N SER A 382 -2.37 -33.47 -7.82
CA SER A 382 -3.68 -34.09 -7.49
C SER A 382 -4.67 -33.05 -6.88
N ARG A 383 -4.16 -32.03 -6.24
CA ARG A 383 -4.99 -30.93 -5.69
C ARG A 383 -5.69 -30.11 -6.78
N MET A 384 -5.19 -30.15 -8.01
CA MET A 384 -5.76 -29.46 -9.16
C MET A 384 -6.78 -30.28 -9.94
N ILE A 385 -7.05 -31.52 -9.54
CA ILE A 385 -8.06 -32.39 -10.17
C ILE A 385 -9.44 -31.90 -9.74
N SER A 386 -10.07 -31.13 -10.60
CA SER A 386 -11.40 -30.54 -10.39
C SER A 386 -12.12 -30.40 -11.72
N PRO A 387 -13.40 -30.84 -11.81
CA PRO A 387 -14.20 -30.67 -13.02
C PRO A 387 -14.29 -29.24 -13.51
N GLN A 388 -14.40 -28.25 -12.58
CA GLN A 388 -14.47 -26.82 -12.90
C GLN A 388 -13.15 -26.30 -13.48
N LEU A 389 -12.01 -26.63 -12.86
CA LEU A 389 -10.69 -26.29 -13.39
C LEU A 389 -10.48 -26.88 -14.78
N TYR A 390 -10.81 -28.15 -14.96
CA TYR A 390 -10.68 -28.86 -16.24
C TYR A 390 -11.54 -28.20 -17.32
N TRP A 391 -12.77 -27.81 -17.00
CA TRP A 391 -13.65 -27.09 -17.92
C TRP A 391 -13.01 -25.79 -18.42
N VAL A 392 -12.55 -24.96 -17.52
CA VAL A 392 -11.98 -23.64 -17.86
C VAL A 392 -10.67 -23.78 -18.63
N MET A 393 -9.79 -24.70 -18.22
CA MET A 393 -8.43 -24.82 -18.78
C MET A 393 -8.32 -25.65 -20.06
N THR A 394 -9.41 -26.21 -20.58
CA THR A 394 -9.43 -27.00 -21.83
C THR A 394 -10.10 -26.31 -23.00
N GLY A 395 -10.67 -25.12 -22.81
CA GLY A 395 -11.28 -24.38 -23.90
C GLY A 395 -10.32 -23.49 -24.68
N ASP A 396 -10.80 -22.90 -25.76
CA ASP A 396 -10.03 -22.02 -26.67
C ASP A 396 -10.89 -20.81 -27.09
N ASP A 397 -11.63 -20.22 -26.14
CA ASP A 397 -12.51 -19.08 -26.41
C ASP A 397 -11.71 -17.84 -26.79
N PHE A 398 -10.47 -17.72 -26.29
CA PHE A 398 -9.56 -16.61 -26.59
C PHE A 398 -8.09 -17.01 -26.39
N THR A 399 -7.19 -16.14 -26.84
CA THR A 399 -5.73 -16.29 -26.73
C THR A 399 -5.14 -15.25 -25.76
N LEU A 400 -4.00 -15.56 -25.12
CA LEU A 400 -3.39 -14.75 -24.08
C LEU A 400 -2.50 -13.58 -24.58
N ASP A 401 -2.46 -13.33 -25.87
CA ASP A 401 -1.81 -12.18 -26.53
C ASP A 401 -2.68 -10.92 -26.42
N LEU A 402 -2.85 -10.42 -25.19
CA LEU A 402 -3.86 -9.43 -24.84
C LEU A 402 -3.75 -8.10 -25.61
N ASN A 403 -2.54 -7.69 -25.91
CA ASN A 403 -2.23 -6.42 -26.58
C ASN A 403 -2.00 -6.57 -28.10
N ASN A 404 -2.55 -7.64 -28.68
CA ASN A 404 -2.55 -7.85 -30.13
C ASN A 404 -3.29 -6.70 -30.82
N PRO A 405 -2.67 -6.00 -31.81
CA PRO A 405 -3.28 -4.89 -32.50
C PRO A 405 -4.61 -5.19 -33.23
N GLU A 406 -4.76 -6.43 -33.71
CA GLU A 406 -5.97 -6.86 -34.43
C GLU A 406 -7.10 -7.27 -33.47
N HIS A 407 -6.73 -7.83 -32.31
CA HIS A 407 -7.68 -8.39 -31.34
C HIS A 407 -7.29 -8.02 -29.91
N PRO A 408 -7.34 -6.72 -29.54
CA PRO A 408 -7.03 -6.28 -28.17
C PRO A 408 -8.04 -6.85 -27.18
N LYS A 409 -7.57 -7.14 -25.97
CA LYS A 409 -8.38 -7.79 -24.93
C LYS A 409 -8.21 -7.11 -23.58
N ILE A 410 -9.26 -7.14 -22.79
CA ILE A 410 -9.24 -6.90 -21.35
C ILE A 410 -9.56 -8.22 -20.66
N LEU A 411 -8.60 -8.77 -19.97
CA LEU A 411 -8.73 -10.05 -19.26
C LEU A 411 -8.72 -9.80 -17.75
N CYS A 412 -9.78 -10.20 -17.09
CA CYS A 412 -9.88 -10.26 -15.63
C CYS A 412 -9.78 -11.70 -15.16
N VAL A 413 -8.96 -11.92 -14.15
CA VAL A 413 -8.70 -13.25 -13.60
C VAL A 413 -8.99 -13.23 -12.11
N GLY A 414 -10.03 -13.95 -11.73
CA GLY A 414 -10.49 -14.02 -10.35
C GLY A 414 -9.77 -15.09 -9.54
N ASN A 415 -9.38 -14.75 -8.31
CA ASN A 415 -8.98 -15.71 -7.30
C ASN A 415 -10.04 -15.78 -6.20
N ASN A 416 -9.94 -16.83 -5.37
CA ASN A 416 -10.74 -17.00 -4.17
C ASN A 416 -9.81 -17.22 -2.99
N PRO A 417 -9.85 -16.38 -1.95
CA PRO A 417 -9.01 -16.52 -0.76
C PRO A 417 -9.11 -17.90 -0.08
N ASP A 418 -10.30 -18.52 -0.09
CA ASP A 418 -10.52 -19.83 0.54
C ASP A 418 -9.87 -20.98 -0.25
N ARG A 419 -9.63 -20.80 -1.56
CA ARG A 419 -9.04 -21.81 -2.46
C ARG A 419 -7.73 -21.35 -3.08
N GLN A 420 -7.11 -20.34 -2.50
CA GLN A 420 -5.93 -19.66 -3.03
C GLN A 420 -4.81 -20.62 -3.44
N ASN A 421 -4.50 -21.62 -2.62
CA ASN A 421 -3.38 -22.55 -2.89
C ASN A 421 -3.55 -23.37 -4.18
N ILE A 422 -4.79 -23.63 -4.59
CA ILE A 422 -5.11 -24.39 -5.80
C ILE A 422 -5.18 -23.45 -6.99
N TYR A 423 -5.97 -22.37 -6.85
CA TYR A 423 -6.19 -21.45 -7.96
C TYR A 423 -4.94 -20.67 -8.34
N SER A 424 -4.10 -20.31 -7.37
CA SER A 424 -2.83 -19.61 -7.64
C SER A 424 -1.91 -20.40 -8.57
N ALA A 425 -1.93 -21.73 -8.52
CA ALA A 425 -1.12 -22.56 -9.42
C ALA A 425 -1.64 -22.48 -10.87
N ALA A 426 -2.95 -22.63 -11.07
CA ALA A 426 -3.58 -22.47 -12.38
C ALA A 426 -3.37 -21.06 -12.94
N LEU A 427 -3.64 -20.03 -12.11
CA LEU A 427 -3.50 -18.62 -12.48
C LEU A 427 -2.05 -18.22 -12.76
N GLY A 428 -1.09 -18.80 -12.02
CA GLY A 428 0.33 -18.61 -12.27
C GLY A 428 0.74 -19.00 -13.68
N LEU A 429 0.13 -20.08 -14.21
CA LEU A 429 0.38 -20.52 -15.57
C LEU A 429 -0.14 -19.51 -16.61
N TYR A 430 -1.32 -18.94 -16.43
CA TYR A 430 -1.81 -17.84 -17.27
C TYR A 430 -0.86 -16.66 -17.22
N ASN A 431 -0.43 -16.27 -16.03
CA ASN A 431 0.43 -15.13 -15.81
C ASN A 431 1.79 -15.26 -16.52
N SER A 432 2.44 -16.42 -16.40
CA SER A 432 3.74 -16.65 -17.03
C SER A 432 3.67 -16.58 -18.57
N ARG A 433 2.57 -17.03 -19.14
CA ARG A 433 2.33 -16.94 -20.60
C ARG A 433 2.01 -15.50 -21.03
N ILE A 434 1.18 -14.79 -20.27
CA ILE A 434 0.83 -13.40 -20.56
C ILE A 434 2.08 -12.51 -20.59
N VAL A 435 2.98 -12.64 -19.60
CA VAL A 435 4.24 -11.86 -19.57
C VAL A 435 5.03 -12.01 -20.87
N LYS A 436 5.18 -13.22 -21.37
CA LYS A 436 5.90 -13.48 -22.61
C LYS A 436 5.21 -12.93 -23.85
N LEU A 437 3.88 -12.98 -23.88
CA LEU A 437 3.10 -12.58 -25.04
C LEU A 437 2.91 -11.07 -25.14
N VAL A 438 2.72 -10.37 -24.01
CA VAL A 438 2.49 -8.92 -23.99
C VAL A 438 3.77 -8.10 -24.10
N ASN A 439 4.90 -8.64 -23.62
CA ASN A 439 6.17 -7.92 -23.60
C ASN A 439 6.96 -8.06 -24.92
N LYS A 440 6.31 -7.73 -26.02
CA LYS A 440 6.88 -7.80 -27.37
C LYS A 440 6.81 -6.45 -28.07
N LYS A 441 7.75 -6.20 -28.98
CA LYS A 441 7.73 -5.00 -29.83
C LYS A 441 6.56 -5.01 -30.79
N GLY A 442 6.03 -3.83 -31.11
CA GLY A 442 4.95 -3.68 -32.09
C GLY A 442 3.54 -4.00 -31.57
N GLN A 443 3.41 -4.33 -30.31
CA GLN A 443 2.10 -4.55 -29.68
C GLN A 443 1.47 -3.22 -29.22
N LEU A 444 0.17 -3.26 -28.91
CA LEU A 444 -0.52 -2.12 -28.32
C LEU A 444 -0.02 -1.85 -26.89
N LYS A 445 -0.17 -0.60 -26.44
CA LYS A 445 0.03 -0.25 -25.03
C LYS A 445 -0.88 -1.08 -24.15
N SER A 446 -0.32 -1.61 -23.06
CA SER A 446 -1.06 -2.52 -22.18
C SER A 446 -0.74 -2.29 -20.72
N SER A 447 -1.56 -2.85 -19.86
CA SER A 447 -1.40 -2.78 -18.41
C SER A 447 -1.56 -4.14 -17.76
N ILE A 448 -0.71 -4.42 -16.77
CA ILE A 448 -0.80 -5.58 -15.88
C ILE A 448 -1.04 -5.06 -14.47
N ILE A 449 -2.21 -5.34 -13.92
CA ILE A 449 -2.63 -4.92 -12.60
C ILE A 449 -2.81 -6.14 -11.71
N ILE A 450 -2.06 -6.19 -10.61
CA ILE A 450 -2.07 -7.27 -9.64
C ILE A 450 -2.48 -6.70 -8.28
N ASP A 451 -3.65 -7.04 -7.79
CA ASP A 451 -4.19 -6.50 -6.53
C ASP A 451 -3.42 -6.97 -5.27
N GLU A 452 -3.01 -8.25 -5.23
CA GLU A 452 -2.28 -8.83 -4.10
C GLU A 452 -1.19 -9.80 -4.61
N LEU A 453 -0.03 -9.27 -4.96
CA LEU A 453 1.07 -9.99 -5.62
C LEU A 453 1.55 -11.24 -4.84
N PRO A 454 1.75 -11.22 -3.50
CA PRO A 454 2.22 -12.40 -2.76
C PRO A 454 1.29 -13.60 -2.77
N THR A 455 0.03 -13.42 -3.16
CA THR A 455 -0.93 -14.53 -3.23
C THR A 455 -0.64 -15.50 -4.38
N ILE A 456 0.08 -15.05 -5.40
CA ILE A 456 0.45 -15.81 -6.59
C ILE A 456 1.93 -15.63 -6.88
N TYR A 457 2.64 -16.71 -7.26
CA TYR A 457 4.01 -16.59 -7.77
C TYR A 457 3.98 -16.26 -9.26
N PHE A 458 4.29 -15.03 -9.58
CA PHE A 458 4.27 -14.50 -10.94
C PHE A 458 5.71 -14.48 -11.51
N ARG A 459 6.14 -15.61 -12.04
CA ARG A 459 7.50 -15.79 -12.57
C ARG A 459 7.81 -14.78 -13.68
N GLY A 460 8.98 -14.16 -13.58
CA GLY A 460 9.49 -13.21 -14.57
C GLY A 460 8.91 -11.80 -14.46
N ILE A 461 8.17 -11.50 -13.37
CA ILE A 461 7.65 -10.15 -13.12
C ILE A 461 8.79 -9.13 -12.96
N ASP A 462 9.89 -9.49 -12.35
CA ASP A 462 11.10 -8.69 -12.21
C ASP A 462 11.71 -8.33 -13.57
N ASN A 463 11.83 -9.30 -14.48
CA ASN A 463 12.29 -9.07 -15.85
C ASN A 463 11.29 -8.23 -16.65
N LEU A 464 9.99 -8.47 -16.48
CA LEU A 464 8.96 -7.63 -17.08
C LEU A 464 9.14 -6.18 -16.67
N ILE A 465 9.26 -5.89 -15.35
CA ILE A 465 9.43 -4.53 -14.84
C ILE A 465 10.67 -3.86 -15.47
N ALA A 466 11.76 -4.61 -15.62
CA ALA A 466 13.00 -4.09 -16.20
C ALA A 466 12.87 -3.74 -17.70
N THR A 467 12.06 -4.48 -18.46
CA THR A 467 11.98 -4.40 -19.93
C THR A 467 10.69 -3.76 -20.47
N ALA A 468 9.66 -3.69 -19.67
CA ALA A 468 8.29 -3.29 -20.01
C ALA A 468 8.19 -1.88 -20.64
N ARG A 469 9.08 -0.95 -20.22
CA ARG A 469 9.07 0.43 -20.71
C ARG A 469 9.19 0.53 -22.22
N SER A 470 10.09 -0.22 -22.83
CA SER A 470 10.33 -0.20 -24.30
C SER A 470 9.15 -0.77 -25.09
N ASN A 471 8.36 -1.63 -24.47
CA ASN A 471 7.20 -2.31 -25.06
C ASN A 471 5.86 -1.70 -24.65
N LYS A 472 5.88 -0.57 -23.92
CA LYS A 472 4.70 0.15 -23.44
C LYS A 472 3.75 -0.74 -22.59
N VAL A 473 4.32 -1.54 -21.69
CA VAL A 473 3.58 -2.33 -20.72
C VAL A 473 3.64 -1.65 -19.35
N ALA A 474 2.53 -1.12 -18.88
CA ALA A 474 2.39 -0.60 -17.52
C ALA A 474 2.20 -1.74 -16.54
N VAL A 475 2.83 -1.64 -15.37
CA VAL A 475 2.71 -2.67 -14.32
C VAL A 475 2.33 -1.98 -13.01
N CYS A 476 1.26 -2.45 -12.37
CA CYS A 476 0.81 -1.97 -11.06
C CYS A 476 0.68 -3.15 -10.11
N LEU A 477 1.50 -3.19 -9.05
CA LEU A 477 1.61 -4.29 -8.11
C LEU A 477 1.11 -3.86 -6.74
N GLY A 478 -0.02 -4.43 -6.30
CA GLY A 478 -0.56 -4.25 -4.96
C GLY A 478 -0.06 -5.34 -4.01
N PHE A 479 0.29 -4.97 -2.78
CA PHE A 479 0.55 -5.91 -1.67
C PHE A 479 0.62 -5.17 -0.33
N GLN A 480 0.80 -5.91 0.78
CA GLN A 480 0.70 -5.31 2.11
C GLN A 480 2.02 -4.73 2.59
N ASP A 481 3.11 -5.50 2.50
CA ASP A 481 4.44 -5.08 2.91
C ASP A 481 5.56 -5.87 2.19
N PHE A 482 6.81 -5.38 2.28
CA PHE A 482 7.96 -6.02 1.64
C PHE A 482 8.36 -7.36 2.29
N SER A 483 8.07 -7.55 3.57
CA SER A 483 8.38 -8.82 4.25
C SER A 483 7.53 -9.96 3.70
N GLN A 484 6.26 -9.68 3.39
CA GLN A 484 5.37 -10.63 2.74
C GLN A 484 5.87 -10.99 1.33
N LEU A 485 6.32 -10.00 0.57
CA LEU A 485 6.90 -10.23 -0.75
C LEU A 485 8.17 -11.08 -0.67
N ALA A 486 9.08 -10.77 0.27
CA ALA A 486 10.32 -11.52 0.48
C ALA A 486 10.06 -12.98 0.90
N ARG A 487 9.06 -13.22 1.74
CA ARG A 487 8.64 -14.59 2.11
C ARG A 487 8.21 -15.42 0.89
N ASP A 488 7.41 -14.84 -0.02
CA ASP A 488 6.72 -15.56 -1.08
C ASP A 488 7.50 -15.59 -2.42
N TYR A 489 8.43 -14.65 -2.64
CA TYR A 489 9.28 -14.54 -3.84
C TYR A 489 10.77 -14.83 -3.57
N GLY A 490 11.16 -14.83 -2.29
CA GLY A 490 12.56 -14.88 -1.87
C GLY A 490 13.18 -13.48 -1.83
N ASP A 491 14.22 -13.31 -0.98
CA ASP A 491 14.84 -12.01 -0.71
C ASP A 491 15.45 -11.35 -1.96
N LYS A 492 16.03 -12.15 -2.85
CA LYS A 492 16.71 -11.63 -4.06
C LYS A 492 15.70 -11.03 -5.04
N GLU A 493 14.68 -11.78 -5.40
CA GLU A 493 13.65 -11.34 -6.36
C GLU A 493 12.83 -10.17 -5.79
N ALA A 494 12.45 -10.24 -4.51
CA ALA A 494 11.76 -9.15 -3.83
C ALA A 494 12.55 -7.84 -3.83
N LYS A 495 13.87 -7.89 -3.61
CA LYS A 495 14.76 -6.71 -3.69
C LYS A 495 14.86 -6.16 -5.11
N VAL A 496 14.92 -7.03 -6.12
CA VAL A 496 14.94 -6.59 -7.52
C VAL A 496 13.64 -5.84 -7.84
N ILE A 497 12.49 -6.41 -7.51
CA ILE A 497 11.17 -5.77 -7.70
C ILE A 497 11.14 -4.41 -6.99
N GLN A 498 11.53 -4.36 -5.72
CA GLN A 498 11.54 -3.14 -4.91
C GLN A 498 12.43 -2.04 -5.50
N ASN A 499 13.61 -2.38 -6.03
CA ASN A 499 14.59 -1.40 -6.50
C ASN A 499 14.35 -0.94 -7.93
N THR A 500 13.68 -1.74 -8.76
CA THR A 500 13.48 -1.46 -10.19
C THR A 500 12.26 -0.57 -10.46
N VAL A 501 11.25 -0.60 -9.58
CA VAL A 501 10.04 0.21 -9.78
C VAL A 501 10.31 1.70 -9.63
N GLY A 502 9.73 2.48 -10.55
CA GLY A 502 9.85 3.95 -10.55
C GLY A 502 8.82 4.65 -9.68
N ASN A 503 7.60 4.09 -9.53
CA ASN A 503 6.52 4.72 -8.80
C ASN A 503 6.17 3.90 -7.55
N ILE A 504 6.12 4.53 -6.39
CA ILE A 504 5.76 3.87 -5.13
C ILE A 504 4.69 4.67 -4.43
N PHE A 505 3.66 3.95 -4.00
CA PHE A 505 2.57 4.43 -3.15
C PHE A 505 2.55 3.58 -1.89
N SER A 506 2.63 4.20 -0.74
CA SER A 506 2.50 3.50 0.53
C SER A 506 1.42 4.17 1.38
N GLY A 507 0.37 3.44 1.70
CA GLY A 507 -0.46 3.72 2.85
C GLY A 507 0.26 3.34 4.13
N GLN A 508 -0.49 3.11 5.21
CA GLN A 508 0.09 2.69 6.48
C GLN A 508 0.83 1.35 6.35
N VAL A 509 2.12 1.34 6.72
CA VAL A 509 2.96 0.14 6.86
C VAL A 509 3.88 0.31 8.06
N VAL A 510 4.32 -0.79 8.65
CA VAL A 510 5.12 -0.77 9.89
C VAL A 510 6.46 -1.50 9.74
N GLY A 511 7.31 -1.40 10.76
CA GLY A 511 8.54 -2.18 10.87
C GLY A 511 9.58 -1.84 9.79
N GLU A 512 10.18 -2.88 9.22
CA GLU A 512 11.27 -2.76 8.24
C GLU A 512 10.82 -2.11 6.93
N THR A 513 9.58 -2.37 6.50
CA THR A 513 9.00 -1.73 5.31
C THR A 513 8.93 -0.21 5.46
N ALA A 514 8.48 0.29 6.62
CA ALA A 514 8.43 1.74 6.88
C ALA A 514 9.81 2.38 6.90
N LYS A 515 10.83 1.68 7.45
CA LYS A 515 12.22 2.16 7.46
C LYS A 515 12.80 2.22 6.05
N SER A 516 12.66 1.16 5.27
CA SER A 516 13.13 1.08 3.89
C SER A 516 12.52 2.19 3.00
N LEU A 517 11.24 2.47 3.18
CA LEU A 517 10.59 3.58 2.48
C LEU A 517 11.11 4.94 2.93
N SER A 518 11.27 5.16 4.23
CA SER A 518 11.84 6.40 4.78
C SER A 518 13.24 6.68 4.24
N GLU A 519 14.08 5.65 4.12
CA GLU A 519 15.42 5.75 3.53
C GLU A 519 15.36 6.06 2.03
N ARG A 520 14.43 5.44 1.30
CA ARG A 520 14.24 5.68 -0.13
C ARG A 520 13.79 7.10 -0.45
N PHE A 521 12.97 7.72 0.40
CA PHE A 521 12.52 9.11 0.24
C PHE A 521 13.63 10.12 0.55
N GLY A 522 14.72 9.68 1.15
CA GLY A 522 15.90 10.50 1.41
C GLY A 522 15.78 11.37 2.66
N LYS A 523 16.75 12.27 2.77
CA LYS A 523 16.91 13.15 3.93
C LYS A 523 16.93 14.61 3.50
N ILE A 524 16.46 15.49 4.39
CA ILE A 524 16.53 16.93 4.22
C ILE A 524 17.21 17.59 5.43
N LEU A 525 17.74 18.79 5.22
CA LEU A 525 18.25 19.63 6.30
C LEU A 525 17.07 20.22 7.06
N GLN A 526 16.85 19.77 8.30
CA GLN A 526 15.84 20.32 9.19
C GLN A 526 16.49 21.22 10.26
N GLN A 527 15.85 22.35 10.54
CA GLN A 527 16.26 23.22 11.65
C GLN A 527 15.58 22.76 12.92
N ARG A 528 16.38 22.25 13.86
CA ARG A 528 15.92 21.94 15.23
C ARG A 528 16.23 23.09 16.15
N GLN A 529 15.21 23.64 16.78
CA GLN A 529 15.37 24.59 17.86
C GLN A 529 15.51 23.84 19.19
N SER A 530 16.69 23.91 19.79
CA SER A 530 16.91 23.44 21.15
C SER A 530 16.86 24.64 22.09
N ILE A 531 15.90 24.66 23.01
CA ILE A 531 15.77 25.71 24.02
C ILE A 531 16.32 25.14 25.33
N SER A 532 17.51 25.62 25.72
CA SER A 532 18.08 25.32 27.03
C SER A 532 17.70 26.44 27.99
N ILE A 533 17.01 26.08 29.06
CA ILE A 533 16.51 27.03 30.05
C ILE A 533 17.25 26.77 31.36
N ASN A 534 18.22 27.60 31.69
CA ASN A 534 18.85 27.67 33.00
C ASN A 534 18.15 28.69 33.90
N ARG A 535 18.43 28.62 35.21
CA ARG A 535 17.80 29.53 36.21
C ARG A 535 18.02 31.03 35.93
N GLN A 536 19.06 31.36 35.16
CA GLN A 536 19.46 32.75 34.89
C GLN A 536 19.41 33.13 33.40
N ASP A 537 19.45 32.15 32.47
CA ASP A 537 19.47 32.41 31.04
C ASP A 537 18.61 31.41 30.21
N THR A 538 18.03 31.94 29.14
CA THR A 538 17.36 31.12 28.12
C THR A 538 18.21 31.20 26.86
N SER A 539 18.94 30.13 26.54
CA SER A 539 19.65 30.04 25.26
C SER A 539 18.83 29.22 24.27
N THR A 540 18.60 29.77 23.09
CA THR A 540 18.01 29.09 21.97
C THR A 540 19.14 28.76 21.01
N SER A 541 19.44 27.49 20.84
CA SER A 541 20.34 27.05 19.77
C SER A 541 19.53 26.50 18.61
N ILE A 542 19.81 26.99 17.41
CA ILE A 542 19.24 26.48 16.16
C ILE A 542 20.31 25.56 15.56
N ASN A 543 20.08 24.27 15.61
CA ASN A 543 20.94 23.29 14.98
C ASN A 543 20.29 22.80 13.68
N THR A 544 21.05 22.83 12.60
CA THR A 544 20.63 22.22 11.34
C THR A 544 21.11 20.78 11.31
N GLN A 545 20.20 19.83 11.25
CA GLN A 545 20.49 18.41 11.22
C GLN A 545 19.88 17.77 10.00
N LEU A 546 20.55 16.75 9.45
CA LEU A 546 20.05 15.94 8.34
C LEU A 546 19.08 14.90 8.90
N ASP A 547 17.79 15.11 8.69
CA ASP A 547 16.73 14.19 9.11
C ASP A 547 15.99 13.58 7.92
N SER A 548 15.30 12.43 8.13
CA SER A 548 14.47 11.81 7.10
C SER A 548 13.38 12.78 6.62
N LEU A 549 13.19 12.89 5.31
CA LEU A 549 12.12 13.70 4.70
C LEU A 549 10.75 13.26 5.20
N ILE A 550 10.51 11.93 5.20
CA ILE A 550 9.33 11.31 5.79
C ILE A 550 9.79 10.25 6.79
N PRO A 551 9.70 10.50 8.09
CA PRO A 551 10.12 9.53 9.11
C PRO A 551 9.31 8.23 9.08
N ALA A 552 9.93 7.10 9.40
CA ALA A 552 9.25 5.79 9.46
C ALA A 552 8.07 5.77 10.45
N SER A 553 8.17 6.52 11.55
CA SER A 553 7.08 6.69 12.51
C SER A 553 5.84 7.36 11.90
N LYS A 554 6.03 8.29 10.96
CA LYS A 554 4.94 8.97 10.25
C LYS A 554 4.26 8.02 9.27
N ILE A 555 5.05 7.21 8.55
CA ILE A 555 4.53 6.16 7.64
C ILE A 555 3.71 5.13 8.41
N ALA A 556 4.17 4.73 9.60
CA ALA A 556 3.48 3.77 10.45
C ALA A 556 2.14 4.26 11.04
N ASN A 557 1.90 5.57 11.04
CA ASN A 557 0.72 6.20 11.61
C ASN A 557 -0.16 6.92 10.57
N LEU A 558 -0.03 6.58 9.28
CA LEU A 558 -0.86 7.17 8.23
C LEU A 558 -2.34 6.79 8.42
N SER A 559 -3.21 7.77 8.23
CA SER A 559 -4.66 7.55 8.19
C SER A 559 -5.09 6.96 6.86
N GLN A 560 -6.24 6.27 6.85
CA GLN A 560 -6.84 5.74 5.64
C GLN A 560 -6.97 6.81 4.54
N GLY A 561 -6.57 6.47 3.31
CA GLY A 561 -6.60 7.37 2.16
C GLY A 561 -5.43 8.36 2.09
N THR A 562 -4.56 8.40 3.12
CA THR A 562 -3.32 9.17 3.09
C THR A 562 -2.18 8.26 2.64
N PHE A 563 -1.42 8.73 1.67
CA PHE A 563 -0.31 7.99 1.09
C PHE A 563 0.97 8.81 1.12
N VAL A 564 2.08 8.11 1.25
CA VAL A 564 3.41 8.61 0.99
C VAL A 564 4.01 7.87 -0.19
N GLY A 565 4.87 8.51 -0.94
CA GLY A 565 5.47 7.85 -2.07
C GLY A 565 6.36 8.73 -2.91
N SER A 566 6.76 8.16 -4.04
CA SER A 566 7.52 8.87 -5.07
C SER A 566 7.04 8.46 -6.46
N VAL A 567 7.02 9.40 -7.38
CA VAL A 567 6.71 9.18 -8.79
C VAL A 567 7.92 9.45 -9.67
N ALA A 568 7.98 8.75 -10.78
CA ALA A 568 9.04 8.90 -11.77
C ALA A 568 8.55 9.79 -12.91
N ASP A 569 9.40 10.72 -13.29
CA ASP A 569 9.21 11.57 -14.47
C ASP A 569 9.53 10.83 -15.79
N ASN A 570 9.28 11.53 -16.88
CA ASN A 570 9.64 11.11 -18.22
C ASN A 570 10.57 12.15 -18.87
N PHE A 571 11.26 11.78 -19.91
CA PHE A 571 12.06 12.72 -20.68
C PHE A 571 11.16 13.79 -21.31
N GLY A 572 11.42 15.06 -21.01
CA GLY A 572 10.60 16.19 -21.45
C GLY A 572 9.34 16.47 -20.62
N GLU A 573 9.06 15.67 -19.58
CA GLU A 573 7.94 15.84 -18.66
C GLU A 573 8.46 15.77 -17.21
N GLU A 574 9.24 16.77 -16.82
CA GLU A 574 9.88 16.80 -15.51
C GLU A 574 8.89 17.16 -14.40
N ILE A 575 8.82 16.29 -13.39
CA ILE A 575 8.08 16.52 -12.15
C ILE A 575 9.04 17.16 -11.15
N GLU A 576 8.76 18.38 -10.74
CA GLU A 576 9.61 19.11 -9.79
C GLU A 576 9.59 18.46 -8.40
N GLN A 577 8.40 18.08 -7.94
CA GLN A 577 8.18 17.49 -6.61
C GLN A 577 7.77 16.02 -6.75
N LYS A 578 8.78 15.14 -6.85
CA LYS A 578 8.57 13.69 -7.07
C LYS A 578 8.08 12.95 -5.84
N ILE A 579 8.36 13.45 -4.64
CA ILE A 579 7.98 12.82 -3.38
C ILE A 579 6.71 13.48 -2.85
N PHE A 580 5.80 12.67 -2.36
CA PHE A 580 4.53 13.13 -1.83
C PHE A 580 4.19 12.53 -0.46
N HIS A 581 3.45 13.28 0.33
CA HIS A 581 2.74 12.88 1.55
C HIS A 581 1.39 13.57 1.54
N ALA A 582 0.39 12.92 0.97
CA ALA A 582 -0.89 13.55 0.67
C ALA A 582 -2.07 12.60 0.87
N ARG A 583 -3.24 13.16 1.15
CA ARG A 583 -4.49 12.45 1.09
C ARG A 583 -5.01 12.45 -0.35
N ILE A 584 -5.21 11.29 -0.92
CA ILE A 584 -5.84 11.15 -2.25
C ILE A 584 -7.32 11.44 -2.10
N ILE A 585 -7.82 12.34 -2.95
CA ILE A 585 -9.23 12.75 -2.92
C ILE A 585 -10.04 11.80 -3.78
N VAL A 586 -10.95 11.09 -3.14
CA VAL A 586 -11.94 10.23 -3.80
C VAL A 586 -13.33 10.72 -3.40
N ASP A 587 -14.12 11.08 -4.39
CA ASP A 587 -15.53 11.41 -4.17
C ASP A 587 -16.31 10.13 -3.87
N SER A 588 -16.42 9.81 -2.59
CA SER A 588 -17.06 8.58 -2.11
C SER A 588 -18.54 8.50 -2.49
N ALA A 589 -19.24 9.65 -2.59
CA ALA A 589 -20.65 9.69 -2.98
C ALA A 589 -20.80 9.32 -4.45
N LYS A 590 -20.00 9.92 -5.32
CA LYS A 590 -19.97 9.64 -6.75
C LYS A 590 -19.55 8.20 -7.04
N VAL A 591 -18.51 7.69 -6.35
CA VAL A 591 -18.08 6.29 -6.51
C VAL A 591 -19.16 5.32 -6.05
N SER A 592 -19.83 5.58 -4.93
CA SER A 592 -20.93 4.74 -4.44
C SER A 592 -22.12 4.73 -5.41
N GLU A 593 -22.47 5.87 -6.00
CA GLU A 593 -23.51 5.97 -7.02
C GLU A 593 -23.12 5.21 -8.30
N GLU A 594 -21.89 5.39 -8.74
CA GLU A 594 -21.34 4.68 -9.90
C GLU A 594 -21.36 3.15 -9.67
N MET A 595 -20.93 2.68 -8.51
CA MET A 595 -20.95 1.24 -8.17
C MET A 595 -22.35 0.65 -8.10
N LYS A 596 -23.35 1.42 -7.64
CA LYS A 596 -24.76 0.97 -7.67
C LYS A 596 -25.30 0.82 -9.07
N ALA A 597 -24.78 1.59 -10.02
CA ALA A 597 -25.17 1.53 -11.43
C ALA A 597 -24.42 0.44 -12.22
N TYR A 598 -23.43 -0.21 -11.62
CA TYR A 598 -22.66 -1.25 -12.31
C TYR A 598 -23.50 -2.45 -12.70
N LYS A 599 -23.30 -2.87 -13.94
CA LYS A 599 -23.81 -4.14 -14.45
C LYS A 599 -22.89 -5.27 -13.98
N LYS A 600 -23.50 -6.34 -13.52
CA LYS A 600 -22.77 -7.57 -13.21
C LYS A 600 -22.17 -8.18 -14.46
N ILE A 601 -21.06 -8.90 -14.31
CA ILE A 601 -20.47 -9.68 -15.39
C ILE A 601 -21.53 -10.65 -15.89
N PRO A 602 -21.82 -10.69 -17.21
CA PRO A 602 -22.90 -11.52 -17.77
C PRO A 602 -22.60 -13.01 -17.60
N VAL A 603 -23.62 -13.83 -17.69
CA VAL A 603 -23.48 -15.27 -17.88
C VAL A 603 -22.94 -15.51 -19.30
N ILE A 604 -21.84 -16.24 -19.39
CA ILE A 604 -21.11 -16.51 -20.65
C ILE A 604 -21.49 -17.86 -21.18
N ASN A 605 -21.51 -18.89 -20.31
CA ASN A 605 -21.85 -20.24 -20.67
C ASN A 605 -23.25 -20.59 -20.16
N GLU A 606 -24.19 -20.73 -21.07
CA GLU A 606 -25.55 -21.13 -20.76
C GLU A 606 -25.90 -22.36 -21.62
N PHE A 607 -26.03 -23.51 -20.98
CA PHE A 607 -26.42 -24.75 -21.65
C PHE A 607 -27.77 -25.19 -21.12
N ARG A 608 -28.73 -25.36 -22.04
CA ARG A 608 -30.09 -25.84 -21.73
C ARG A 608 -30.39 -27.10 -22.54
N ASP A 609 -31.14 -28.02 -21.94
CA ASP A 609 -31.67 -29.16 -22.65
C ASP A 609 -32.90 -28.77 -23.51
N ALA A 610 -33.49 -29.75 -24.19
CA ALA A 610 -34.67 -29.55 -25.02
C ALA A 610 -35.89 -29.05 -24.21
N ASP A 611 -35.92 -29.35 -22.92
CA ASP A 611 -36.98 -28.97 -22.00
C ASP A 611 -36.73 -27.63 -21.31
N GLY A 612 -35.59 -27.00 -21.61
CA GLY A 612 -35.17 -25.69 -21.05
C GLY A 612 -34.48 -25.76 -19.70
N ASN A 613 -34.18 -26.94 -19.17
CA ASN A 613 -33.46 -27.09 -17.91
C ASN A 613 -31.98 -26.79 -18.07
N ASP A 614 -31.38 -26.24 -17.04
CA ASP A 614 -29.93 -25.96 -17.00
C ASP A 614 -29.12 -27.24 -16.88
N ILE A 615 -28.28 -27.53 -17.89
CA ILE A 615 -27.41 -28.68 -17.96
C ILE A 615 -25.93 -28.35 -17.84
N MET A 616 -25.58 -27.16 -17.31
CA MET A 616 -24.18 -26.72 -17.20
C MET A 616 -23.31 -27.71 -16.40
N GLN A 617 -23.81 -28.20 -15.25
CA GLN A 617 -23.07 -29.19 -14.47
C GLN A 617 -22.82 -30.47 -15.22
N GLN A 618 -23.80 -30.93 -15.98
CA GLN A 618 -23.66 -32.16 -16.83
C GLN A 618 -22.59 -31.97 -17.91
N GLN A 619 -22.48 -30.75 -18.49
CA GLN A 619 -21.47 -30.43 -19.48
C GLN A 619 -20.05 -30.43 -18.84
N ILE A 620 -19.93 -29.89 -17.64
CA ILE A 620 -18.67 -29.89 -16.87
C ILE A 620 -18.24 -31.34 -16.56
N ASP A 621 -19.16 -32.17 -16.08
CA ASP A 621 -18.89 -33.60 -15.73
C ASP A 621 -18.59 -34.40 -16.99
N ARG A 622 -19.27 -34.11 -18.09
CA ARG A 622 -18.97 -34.76 -19.39
C ARG A 622 -17.57 -34.37 -19.88
N ASN A 623 -17.19 -33.10 -19.81
CA ASN A 623 -15.84 -32.67 -20.19
C ASN A 623 -14.76 -33.35 -19.32
N TYR A 624 -15.00 -33.45 -18.03
CA TYR A 624 -14.11 -34.12 -17.09
C TYR A 624 -13.93 -35.63 -17.46
N SER A 625 -15.02 -36.34 -17.72
CA SER A 625 -15.01 -37.76 -18.14
C SER A 625 -14.36 -37.93 -19.51
N GLN A 626 -14.59 -37.00 -20.45
CA GLN A 626 -14.02 -37.02 -21.78
C GLN A 626 -12.49 -36.87 -21.75
N ILE A 627 -11.96 -36.01 -20.90
CA ILE A 627 -10.49 -35.85 -20.74
C ILE A 627 -9.85 -37.15 -20.27
N LYS A 628 -10.46 -37.84 -19.31
CA LYS A 628 -9.98 -39.13 -18.83
C LYS A 628 -10.03 -40.20 -19.93
N ALA A 629 -11.12 -40.24 -20.69
CA ALA A 629 -11.27 -41.17 -21.81
C ALA A 629 -10.24 -40.84 -22.91
N ASN A 630 -10.01 -39.59 -23.22
CA ASN A 630 -8.99 -39.19 -24.20
C ASN A 630 -7.59 -39.67 -23.80
N VAL A 631 -7.23 -39.55 -22.51
CA VAL A 631 -5.91 -39.98 -22.03
C VAL A 631 -5.78 -41.53 -22.11
N LEU A 632 -6.84 -42.29 -21.80
CA LEU A 632 -6.84 -43.75 -21.99
C LEU A 632 -6.63 -44.09 -23.45
N GLN A 633 -7.35 -43.44 -24.36
CA GLN A 633 -7.21 -43.62 -25.80
C GLN A 633 -5.81 -43.30 -26.31
N ILE A 634 -5.18 -42.20 -25.77
CA ILE A 634 -3.78 -41.85 -26.11
C ILE A 634 -2.85 -42.99 -25.74
N ILE A 635 -3.00 -43.58 -24.56
CA ILE A 635 -2.15 -44.71 -24.11
C ILE A 635 -2.36 -45.93 -24.97
N GLU A 636 -3.61 -46.31 -25.25
CA GLU A 636 -3.94 -47.44 -26.10
C GLU A 636 -3.38 -47.31 -27.53
N ASP A 637 -3.56 -46.13 -28.13
CA ASP A 637 -3.04 -45.79 -29.47
C ASP A 637 -1.51 -45.92 -29.51
N GLU A 638 -0.81 -45.32 -28.50
CA GLU A 638 0.64 -45.30 -28.45
C GLU A 638 1.25 -46.67 -28.13
N ILE A 639 0.70 -47.41 -27.17
CA ILE A 639 1.16 -48.77 -26.90
C ILE A 639 0.95 -49.68 -28.11
N THR A 640 -0.16 -49.50 -28.85
CA THR A 640 -0.40 -50.20 -30.10
C THR A 640 0.60 -49.82 -31.19
N ARG A 641 0.93 -48.53 -31.32
CA ARG A 641 1.99 -48.06 -32.23
C ARG A 641 3.34 -48.71 -31.90
N ILE A 642 3.75 -48.66 -30.62
CA ILE A 642 5.02 -49.24 -30.14
C ILE A 642 5.08 -50.73 -30.36
N LYS A 643 3.99 -51.46 -30.15
CA LYS A 643 3.88 -52.91 -30.39
C LYS A 643 4.06 -53.29 -31.88
N ASN A 644 3.56 -52.45 -32.78
CA ASN A 644 3.60 -52.66 -34.22
C ASN A 644 4.89 -52.18 -34.87
N ASP A 645 5.69 -51.33 -34.20
CA ASP A 645 6.96 -50.85 -34.68
C ASP A 645 8.12 -51.77 -34.26
N PRO A 646 8.84 -52.40 -35.21
CA PRO A 646 9.94 -53.33 -34.89
C PRO A 646 11.08 -52.65 -34.11
N GLU A 647 11.32 -51.35 -34.33
CA GLU A 647 12.40 -50.59 -33.66
C GLU A 647 12.04 -50.23 -32.24
N LEU A 648 10.76 -50.11 -31.92
CA LEU A 648 10.28 -49.65 -30.61
C LEU A 648 9.79 -50.78 -29.70
N ARG A 649 9.56 -51.94 -30.24
CA ARG A 649 8.97 -53.08 -29.52
C ARG A 649 9.76 -53.50 -28.26
N HIS A 650 11.06 -53.26 -28.22
CA HIS A 650 11.94 -53.53 -27.08
C HIS A 650 11.65 -52.66 -25.86
N LEU A 651 10.91 -51.56 -26.02
CA LEU A 651 10.53 -50.63 -24.93
C LEU A 651 9.39 -51.19 -24.06
N ILE A 652 8.68 -52.20 -24.53
CA ILE A 652 7.57 -52.78 -23.76
C ILE A 652 8.16 -53.69 -22.69
N PRO A 653 7.85 -53.46 -21.40
CA PRO A 653 8.27 -54.36 -20.33
C PRO A 653 7.76 -55.76 -20.62
N GLN A 654 8.65 -56.74 -20.65
CA GLN A 654 8.24 -58.15 -20.67
C GLN A 654 7.53 -58.44 -19.36
N GLN A 655 6.26 -58.80 -19.39
CA GLN A 655 5.60 -59.38 -18.23
C GLN A 655 6.41 -60.67 -17.90
N GLU A 656 7.02 -60.71 -16.72
CA GLU A 656 7.44 -61.99 -16.15
C GLU A 656 6.18 -62.84 -16.10
N GLU A 657 6.12 -63.89 -16.95
CA GLU A 657 5.19 -64.94 -16.77
C GLU A 657 5.47 -65.53 -15.38
N GLU A 658 4.57 -65.27 -14.42
CA GLU A 658 4.51 -66.07 -13.21
C GLU A 658 4.39 -67.57 -13.69
N GLU A 659 5.52 -68.26 -13.73
CA GLU A 659 5.51 -69.72 -13.81
C GLU A 659 4.71 -70.20 -12.61
N ASN A 660 3.45 -70.52 -12.88
CA ASN A 660 2.69 -71.45 -12.06
C ASN A 660 3.46 -72.78 -12.02
N ASN A 661 4.43 -72.87 -11.14
CA ASN A 661 4.99 -74.14 -10.71
C ASN A 661 4.13 -74.68 -9.55
N ASP A 662 2.87 -74.98 -9.87
CA ASP A 662 2.12 -76.03 -9.14
C ASP A 662 2.65 -77.38 -9.62
N GLY A 663 3.70 -77.81 -8.98
CA GLY A 663 4.32 -79.09 -9.21
C GLY A 663 4.61 -79.86 -7.93
N GLU A 664 3.70 -80.80 -7.62
CA GLU A 664 3.81 -81.98 -6.78
C GLU A 664 4.27 -81.91 -5.32
#